data_03c40907cf90e0c86d7916eaf43079c4
#
_entry.id   03c40907cf90e0c86d7916eaf43079c4
#
_cell.length_a   1.000
_cell.length_b   1.000
_cell.length_c   1.000
_cell.angle_alpha   90.00
_cell.angle_beta   90.00
_cell.angle_gamma   90.00
#
_symmetry.space_group_name_H-M   'P 1'
#
loop_
_entity.id
_entity.type
_entity.pdbx_description
1 polymer ?
#
loop_
_entity_poly.entity_id
_entity_poly.type
_entity_poly.pdbx_seq_one_letter_code
_entity_poly.pdbx_strand_id
1 'polypeptide(L)'
;MTELHFEKLSRFDRVGEPCTVAVPFVEGRLTDASRAAVCDGSRALPTQCHTTAAWPDDSVKWLLVHFLADLPGNEGKTFRLETGTGPSPVPPDPVTVETADGICTLKTSGLRVDLQGSGRQGLFRRISSADVTLEAKTIVGPVVTDAEGNVFTASIASEGWQVIEPGPVRVVVEANGKHVGEDGSGRLDFTARVSAFAGKPWIQLDYRIVHRETSSELTLESMKLALNPLGTDPTKVRTALTTSNYSSNIRHSSEGEELRHLIDAEQLLYEGNEQIPETLYGTFWADWNDPERGGVCVTIHQAQQNFPKALVVGGSGIDVRLLPAGGDGLTLIQGMAKTHRLFLHFHGPAQSLEDLNVRSLQFQMPDRPTLLPRVYREAGVFENVWVERPVPRVERRLIDLADNRTRGYGILHWGDGPDAGYSDQGRGKGELVWTNNEYDLPHAAMLMYARTGERRFLDYMLVAARHWMDVDVCHHSDDALRRGGQIIHSARHATAGVTLSHEWVEGLLDYYHQTGEEFARRTAIGIGENVLRHLERPVFRRSAGTSARETGWALRTLVALFRETHDEKWMAPAEFIVKQFDDWQRQYGAWVSPYTDHTLVRVPFMIAVAANSLMRYYRVRPEPCVAEMIVAAVRDMIEHCLMSDGRFYYKELPSLQRRGAGALVLEALANAYEISGDVSLLEAGMTTFEITLRERSSGGYHGSKFRAGDAVIWPNGPGPKAFAASFGALMPFYRAVVGAGLLD
;
A
#
# COMPACT_ATOMS: atom_id res chain seq x y z
N MET A 1 11.80 0.71 26.32
CA MET A 1 12.89 1.26 25.47
C MET A 1 12.96 0.42 24.21
N THR A 2 12.82 1.03 23.01
CA THR A 2 12.85 0.36 21.70
C THR A 2 13.95 0.97 20.84
N GLU A 3 14.81 0.15 20.26
CA GLU A 3 15.89 0.59 19.37
C GLU A 3 15.34 0.81 17.95
N LEU A 4 15.77 1.92 17.33
CA LEU A 4 15.42 2.35 15.98
C LEU A 4 16.70 2.34 15.15
N HIS A 5 16.85 1.37 14.25
CA HIS A 5 18.08 1.16 13.50
C HIS A 5 17.99 1.75 12.11
N PHE A 6 18.90 2.68 11.79
CA PHE A 6 19.11 3.15 10.44
C PHE A 6 20.26 2.38 9.79
N GLU A 7 19.97 1.76 8.66
CA GLU A 7 20.98 1.12 7.82
C GLU A 7 21.83 2.17 7.10
N LYS A 8 23.03 1.77 6.70
CA LYS A 8 23.89 2.56 5.84
C LYS A 8 23.36 2.57 4.41
N LEU A 9 22.39 3.44 4.09
CA LEU A 9 21.79 3.54 2.75
C LEU A 9 22.29 4.73 1.94
N SER A 10 22.70 5.83 2.58
CA SER A 10 23.17 7.03 1.92
C SER A 10 24.65 7.30 2.20
N ARG A 11 25.35 7.80 1.19
CA ARG A 11 26.72 8.30 1.36
C ARG A 11 26.79 9.77 1.78
N PHE A 12 25.67 10.43 1.94
CA PHE A 12 25.57 11.85 2.27
C PHE A 12 25.10 12.05 3.70
N ASP A 13 25.61 13.08 4.37
CA ASP A 13 25.11 13.52 5.67
C ASP A 13 23.70 14.13 5.53
N ARG A 14 22.83 13.85 6.48
CA ARG A 14 21.49 14.45 6.58
C ARG A 14 21.39 15.10 7.95
N VAL A 15 21.04 16.37 7.99
CA VAL A 15 20.91 17.16 9.23
C VAL A 15 19.45 17.49 9.48
N GLY A 16 18.95 17.15 10.66
CA GLY A 16 17.55 17.34 11.03
C GLY A 16 16.59 16.67 10.03
N GLU A 17 16.92 15.48 9.54
CA GLU A 17 16.09 14.76 8.54
C GLU A 17 14.77 14.32 9.16
N PRO A 18 13.64 14.64 8.56
CA PRO A 18 12.35 14.13 9.00
C PRO A 18 12.25 12.61 8.79
N CYS A 19 12.14 11.89 9.88
CA CYS A 19 12.04 10.44 9.91
C CYS A 19 10.70 9.99 10.47
N THR A 20 10.21 8.86 9.99
CA THR A 20 8.93 8.27 10.45
C THR A 20 9.10 6.78 10.69
N VAL A 21 8.56 6.28 11.79
CA VAL A 21 8.51 4.85 12.13
C VAL A 21 7.24 4.52 12.89
N ALA A 22 6.68 3.35 12.63
CA ALA A 22 5.60 2.79 13.44
C ALA A 22 6.17 1.78 14.44
N VAL A 23 5.85 1.94 15.72
CA VAL A 23 6.34 1.08 16.80
C VAL A 23 5.15 0.42 17.49
N PRO A 24 5.10 -0.93 17.53
CA PRO A 24 4.05 -1.64 18.24
C PRO A 24 4.39 -1.75 19.75
N PHE A 25 3.33 -1.77 20.57
CA PHE A 25 3.42 -1.95 22.01
C PHE A 25 2.55 -3.10 22.48
N VAL A 26 2.99 -3.78 23.52
CA VAL A 26 2.19 -4.76 24.25
C VAL A 26 1.05 -4.04 25.00
N GLU A 27 -0.08 -4.71 25.15
CA GLU A 27 -1.26 -4.21 25.86
C GLU A 27 -0.91 -3.70 27.27
N GLY A 28 -1.48 -2.57 27.67
CA GLY A 28 -1.26 -1.92 28.97
C GLY A 28 0.10 -1.18 29.12
N ARG A 29 1.00 -1.23 28.12
CA ARG A 29 2.37 -0.71 28.25
C ARG A 29 2.49 0.80 28.10
N LEU A 30 1.74 1.40 27.21
CA LEU A 30 1.75 2.83 26.91
C LEU A 30 0.31 3.34 26.81
N THR A 31 -0.07 4.22 27.75
CA THR A 31 -1.44 4.78 27.79
C THR A 31 -1.51 6.22 27.31
N ASP A 32 -0.37 6.88 27.09
CA ASP A 32 -0.29 8.26 26.65
C ASP A 32 0.86 8.41 25.63
N ALA A 33 0.51 8.57 24.37
CA ALA A 33 1.45 8.73 23.25
C ALA A 33 2.38 9.96 23.43
N SER A 34 1.94 11.01 24.12
CA SER A 34 2.73 12.23 24.35
C SER A 34 3.94 12.02 25.27
N ARG A 35 3.97 10.89 25.98
CA ARG A 35 5.07 10.50 26.88
C ARG A 35 6.14 9.65 26.21
N ALA A 36 6.12 9.57 24.87
CA ALA A 36 7.15 8.90 24.10
C ALA A 36 8.05 9.90 23.38
N ALA A 37 9.36 9.70 23.43
CA ALA A 37 10.33 10.54 22.75
C ALA A 37 11.49 9.70 22.18
N VAL A 38 12.00 10.11 21.01
CA VAL A 38 13.22 9.53 20.43
C VAL A 38 14.43 10.19 21.04
N CYS A 39 15.43 9.39 21.43
CA CYS A 39 16.66 9.84 22.06
C CYS A 39 17.90 9.44 21.25
N ASP A 40 18.84 10.38 21.11
CA ASP A 40 20.20 10.16 20.64
C ASP A 40 21.16 10.17 21.88
N GLY A 41 21.57 8.99 22.31
CA GLY A 41 22.22 8.85 23.61
C GLY A 41 21.29 9.26 24.76
N SER A 42 21.65 10.30 25.51
CA SER A 42 20.83 10.91 26.58
C SER A 42 20.02 12.12 26.13
N ARG A 43 20.18 12.57 24.87
CA ARG A 43 19.53 13.76 24.34
C ARG A 43 18.20 13.37 23.70
N ALA A 44 17.08 13.89 24.20
CA ALA A 44 15.79 13.78 23.54
C ALA A 44 15.75 14.64 22.26
N LEU A 45 15.21 14.09 21.18
CA LEU A 45 15.03 14.76 19.90
C LEU A 45 13.59 15.30 19.77
N PRO A 46 13.37 16.35 18.96
CA PRO A 46 12.02 16.77 18.61
C PRO A 46 11.23 15.59 18.02
N THR A 47 10.16 15.20 18.72
CA THR A 47 9.36 14.01 18.40
C THR A 47 7.87 14.36 18.45
N GLN A 48 7.11 13.89 17.48
CA GLN A 48 5.66 13.99 17.39
C GLN A 48 5.10 12.57 17.27
N CYS A 49 4.20 12.21 18.18
CA CYS A 49 3.62 10.87 18.25
C CYS A 49 2.13 10.89 17.94
N HIS A 50 1.68 9.84 17.26
CA HIS A 50 0.29 9.62 16.89
C HIS A 50 -0.09 8.16 17.11
N THR A 51 -1.20 7.91 17.84
CA THR A 51 -1.73 6.55 18.00
C THR A 51 -2.54 6.16 16.77
N THR A 52 -2.10 5.14 16.03
CA THR A 52 -2.80 4.64 14.85
C THR A 52 -3.70 3.44 15.16
N ALA A 53 -3.45 2.72 16.27
CA ALA A 53 -4.36 1.70 16.79
C ALA A 53 -4.20 1.58 18.31
N ALA A 54 -5.30 1.22 18.99
CA ALA A 54 -5.33 0.95 20.43
C ALA A 54 -5.66 -0.53 20.71
N TRP A 55 -5.30 -0.98 21.91
CA TRP A 55 -5.76 -2.22 22.49
C TRP A 55 -7.16 -2.05 23.11
N PRO A 56 -7.87 -3.14 23.48
CA PRO A 56 -9.20 -3.04 24.11
C PRO A 56 -9.23 -2.26 25.43
N ASP A 57 -8.10 -2.11 26.10
CA ASP A 57 -7.92 -1.33 27.33
C ASP A 57 -7.55 0.15 27.06
N ASP A 58 -7.71 0.63 25.81
CA ASP A 58 -7.33 1.96 25.32
C ASP A 58 -5.82 2.26 25.37
N SER A 59 -4.98 1.30 25.72
CA SER A 59 -3.54 1.46 25.61
C SER A 59 -3.08 1.44 24.15
N VAL A 60 -1.95 2.09 23.86
CA VAL A 60 -1.39 2.20 22.51
C VAL A 60 -0.98 0.83 22.00
N LYS A 61 -1.54 0.40 20.86
CA LYS A 61 -1.13 -0.78 20.11
C LYS A 61 -0.09 -0.45 19.04
N TRP A 62 -0.35 0.60 18.26
CA TRP A 62 0.58 1.13 17.27
C TRP A 62 0.80 2.62 17.47
N LEU A 63 2.05 3.01 17.62
CA LEU A 63 2.50 4.39 17.73
C LEU A 63 3.25 4.80 16.47
N LEU A 64 2.72 5.76 15.74
CA LEU A 64 3.43 6.41 14.65
C LEU A 64 4.26 7.56 15.22
N VAL A 65 5.55 7.55 14.95
CA VAL A 65 6.53 8.47 15.52
C VAL A 65 7.21 9.25 14.40
N HIS A 66 7.06 10.58 14.41
CA HIS A 66 7.78 11.50 13.55
C HIS A 66 8.85 12.22 14.38
N PHE A 67 10.07 12.30 13.90
CA PHE A 67 11.16 12.96 14.59
C PHE A 67 12.21 13.52 13.62
N LEU A 68 13.04 14.42 14.11
CA LEU A 68 14.15 15.00 13.36
C LEU A 68 15.46 14.36 13.79
N ALA A 69 16.22 13.81 12.85
CA ALA A 69 17.46 13.09 13.11
C ALA A 69 18.64 13.62 12.29
N ASP A 70 19.81 13.66 12.90
CA ASP A 70 21.07 13.83 12.20
C ASP A 70 21.63 12.44 11.86
N LEU A 71 21.75 12.15 10.57
CA LEU A 71 22.18 10.86 10.04
C LEU A 71 23.49 11.03 9.27
N PRO A 72 24.59 10.41 9.70
CA PRO A 72 25.86 10.49 8.99
C PRO A 72 25.80 9.73 7.64
N GLY A 73 26.56 10.19 6.68
CA GLY A 73 26.82 9.47 5.45
C GLY A 73 27.73 8.26 5.71
N ASN A 74 27.52 7.20 4.94
CA ASN A 74 28.32 5.97 5.00
C ASN A 74 28.34 5.22 6.34
N GLU A 75 27.46 5.53 7.27
CA GLU A 75 27.35 4.88 8.56
C GLU A 75 25.91 4.56 8.92
N GLY A 76 25.68 3.43 9.59
CA GLY A 76 24.42 3.16 10.25
C GLY A 76 24.33 3.90 11.57
N LYS A 77 23.12 4.21 12.02
CA LYS A 77 22.89 4.88 13.32
C LYS A 77 21.72 4.25 14.06
N THR A 78 21.81 4.19 15.38
CA THR A 78 20.75 3.67 16.23
C THR A 78 20.30 4.75 17.21
N PHE A 79 19.00 4.99 17.22
CA PHE A 79 18.32 5.82 18.21
C PHE A 79 17.49 4.94 19.15
N ARG A 80 16.92 5.52 20.19
CA ARG A 80 16.04 4.83 21.13
C ARG A 80 14.74 5.56 21.30
N LEU A 81 13.62 4.86 21.18
CA LEU A 81 12.32 5.35 21.62
C LEU A 81 12.17 5.03 23.11
N GLU A 82 12.04 6.05 23.92
CA GLU A 82 11.80 5.97 25.35
C GLU A 82 10.37 6.36 25.70
N THR A 83 9.77 5.70 26.68
CA THR A 83 8.41 5.96 27.18
C THR A 83 8.46 6.38 28.63
N GLY A 84 7.48 7.17 29.07
CA GLY A 84 7.44 7.70 30.45
C GLY A 84 8.35 8.92 30.64
N THR A 85 8.90 9.46 29.57
CA THR A 85 9.66 10.72 29.57
C THR A 85 8.73 11.92 29.78
N GLY A 86 9.33 13.08 30.09
CA GLY A 86 8.62 14.36 29.97
C GLY A 86 8.24 14.67 28.53
N PRO A 87 7.55 15.81 28.27
CA PRO A 87 7.19 16.21 26.93
C PRO A 87 8.43 16.34 26.04
N SER A 88 8.28 15.93 24.77
CA SER A 88 9.34 16.03 23.77
C SER A 88 9.76 17.48 23.53
N PRO A 89 11.05 17.77 23.29
CA PRO A 89 11.48 19.13 22.97
C PRO A 89 10.81 19.61 21.66
N VAL A 90 10.41 20.87 21.66
CA VAL A 90 9.89 21.53 20.45
C VAL A 90 11.05 21.74 19.47
N PRO A 91 10.86 21.53 18.15
CA PRO A 91 11.87 21.84 17.16
C PRO A 91 12.31 23.31 17.24
N PRO A 92 13.58 23.65 16.97
CA PRO A 92 14.02 25.04 16.94
C PRO A 92 13.26 25.94 15.96
N ASP A 93 12.81 25.35 14.86
CA ASP A 93 11.96 25.96 13.83
C ASP A 93 10.73 25.06 13.57
N PRO A 94 9.70 25.14 14.42
CA PRO A 94 8.54 24.29 14.31
C PRO A 94 7.73 24.61 13.04
N VAL A 95 7.13 23.59 12.43
CA VAL A 95 6.12 23.81 11.42
C VAL A 95 4.77 24.06 12.10
N THR A 96 4.05 25.10 11.67
CA THR A 96 2.75 25.50 12.19
C THR A 96 1.70 25.52 11.09
N VAL A 97 0.43 25.38 11.49
CA VAL A 97 -0.72 25.53 10.61
C VAL A 97 -1.72 26.49 11.23
N GLU A 98 -2.23 27.43 10.42
CA GLU A 98 -3.24 28.40 10.80
C GLU A 98 -4.34 28.44 9.72
N THR A 99 -5.59 28.54 10.15
CA THR A 99 -6.71 28.73 9.22
C THR A 99 -7.40 30.07 9.57
N ALA A 100 -7.38 31.01 8.64
CA ALA A 100 -8.03 32.31 8.79
C ALA A 100 -8.65 32.73 7.44
N ASP A 101 -9.86 33.30 7.47
CA ASP A 101 -10.58 33.79 6.30
C ASP A 101 -10.70 32.75 5.16
N GLY A 102 -10.85 31.44 5.51
CA GLY A 102 -10.94 30.34 4.56
C GLY A 102 -9.61 29.97 3.90
N ILE A 103 -8.50 30.52 4.36
CA ILE A 103 -7.15 30.22 3.89
C ILE A 103 -6.44 29.39 4.95
N CYS A 104 -5.90 28.25 4.54
CA CYS A 104 -5.02 27.42 5.36
C CYS A 104 -3.56 27.78 5.04
N THR A 105 -2.79 28.18 6.05
CA THR A 105 -1.38 28.58 5.92
C THR A 105 -0.50 27.61 6.68
N LEU A 106 0.49 27.04 5.99
CA LEU A 106 1.60 26.27 6.58
C LEU A 106 2.82 27.16 6.67
N LYS A 107 3.55 27.12 7.80
CA LYS A 107 4.67 28.06 8.01
C LYS A 107 5.79 27.43 8.82
N THR A 108 7.05 27.69 8.37
CA THR A 108 8.30 27.63 9.12
C THR A 108 9.01 28.97 9.01
N SER A 109 10.21 29.15 9.58
CA SER A 109 11.00 30.37 9.40
C SER A 109 11.41 30.60 7.93
N GLY A 110 11.65 29.53 7.17
CA GLY A 110 12.13 29.56 5.78
C GLY A 110 11.09 29.29 4.71
N LEU A 111 9.84 28.94 5.08
CA LEU A 111 8.79 28.57 4.13
C LEU A 111 7.41 29.02 4.60
N ARG A 112 6.64 29.64 3.71
CA ARG A 112 5.24 29.93 3.89
C ARG A 112 4.43 29.40 2.71
N VAL A 113 3.38 28.60 2.97
CA VAL A 113 2.46 28.07 1.97
C VAL A 113 1.04 28.46 2.34
N ASP A 114 0.47 29.38 1.57
CA ASP A 114 -0.94 29.74 1.66
C ASP A 114 -1.69 28.90 0.63
N LEU A 115 -2.56 28.02 1.13
CA LEU A 115 -3.36 27.13 0.31
C LEU A 115 -4.61 27.83 -0.20
N GLN A 116 -5.10 27.42 -1.37
CA GLN A 116 -6.24 28.08 -2.02
C GLN A 116 -7.53 27.82 -1.26
N GLY A 117 -8.35 28.85 -1.11
CA GLY A 117 -9.68 28.74 -0.49
C GLY A 117 -10.69 27.97 -1.35
N SER A 118 -11.80 27.55 -0.73
CA SER A 118 -12.88 26.82 -1.41
C SER A 118 -13.48 27.63 -2.58
N GLY A 119 -13.91 26.89 -3.62
CA GLY A 119 -14.50 27.46 -4.84
C GLY A 119 -13.52 28.27 -5.73
N ARG A 120 -12.24 28.24 -5.44
CA ARG A 120 -11.19 28.87 -6.24
C ARG A 120 -10.40 27.82 -7.01
N GLN A 121 -9.95 28.19 -8.21
CA GLN A 121 -9.11 27.33 -9.04
C GLN A 121 -7.68 27.22 -8.49
N GLY A 122 -7.07 26.03 -8.63
CA GLY A 122 -5.74 25.70 -8.14
C GLY A 122 -5.72 25.25 -6.68
N LEU A 123 -4.57 24.71 -6.26
CA LEU A 123 -4.34 24.23 -4.86
C LEU A 123 -3.66 25.28 -4.00
N PHE A 124 -2.83 26.13 -4.60
CA PHE A 124 -1.97 27.08 -3.91
C PHE A 124 -2.35 28.52 -4.25
N ARG A 125 -2.51 29.34 -3.23
CA ARG A 125 -2.66 30.78 -3.38
C ARG A 125 -1.31 31.47 -3.47
N ARG A 126 -0.36 31.04 -2.61
CA ARG A 126 0.99 31.59 -2.56
C ARG A 126 1.93 30.60 -1.91
N ILE A 127 3.13 30.49 -2.45
CA ILE A 127 4.25 29.84 -1.79
C ILE A 127 5.42 30.81 -1.78
N SER A 128 6.03 31.02 -0.62
CA SER A 128 7.21 31.89 -0.51
C SER A 128 8.26 31.23 0.37
N SER A 129 9.52 31.24 -0.12
CA SER A 129 10.70 30.75 0.59
C SER A 129 11.88 31.64 0.21
N ALA A 130 12.56 32.22 1.22
CA ALA A 130 13.57 33.24 0.99
C ALA A 130 13.06 34.35 0.05
N ASP A 131 13.71 34.55 -1.10
CA ASP A 131 13.32 35.56 -2.08
C ASP A 131 12.45 35.00 -3.22
N VAL A 132 12.19 33.69 -3.25
CA VAL A 132 11.32 33.06 -4.26
C VAL A 132 9.87 33.13 -3.81
N THR A 133 9.00 33.69 -4.67
CA THR A 133 7.57 33.73 -4.45
C THR A 133 6.83 33.25 -5.69
N LEU A 134 5.94 32.28 -5.47
CA LEU A 134 4.95 31.83 -6.44
C LEU A 134 3.55 32.27 -5.95
N GLU A 135 2.75 32.86 -6.83
CA GLU A 135 1.38 33.28 -6.55
C GLU A 135 0.37 32.46 -7.35
N ALA A 136 -0.89 32.51 -7.01
CA ALA A 136 -1.96 31.73 -7.67
C ALA A 136 -1.97 31.82 -9.20
N LYS A 137 -1.65 32.99 -9.75
CA LYS A 137 -1.57 33.19 -11.20
C LYS A 137 -0.34 32.54 -11.86
N THR A 138 0.64 32.13 -11.05
CA THR A 138 1.92 31.52 -11.49
C THR A 138 2.00 30.05 -11.15
N ILE A 139 1.09 29.53 -10.31
CA ILE A 139 0.91 28.12 -10.02
C ILE A 139 -0.36 27.66 -10.71
N VAL A 140 -0.22 27.01 -11.87
CA VAL A 140 -1.37 26.61 -12.68
C VAL A 140 -1.66 25.14 -12.47
N GLY A 141 -2.85 24.85 -11.96
CA GLY A 141 -3.36 23.48 -11.82
C GLY A 141 -3.31 22.91 -10.40
N PRO A 142 -3.42 21.58 -10.26
CA PRO A 142 -3.46 20.58 -11.34
C PRO A 142 -4.56 20.83 -12.37
N VAL A 143 -4.19 20.64 -13.66
CA VAL A 143 -5.10 20.75 -14.81
C VAL A 143 -5.20 19.38 -15.47
N VAL A 144 -6.38 18.96 -15.82
CA VAL A 144 -6.65 17.77 -16.64
C VAL A 144 -7.28 18.16 -17.94
N THR A 145 -6.93 17.42 -19.01
CA THR A 145 -7.56 17.52 -20.33
C THR A 145 -8.22 16.19 -20.64
N ASP A 146 -9.50 16.16 -21.00
CA ASP A 146 -10.17 14.94 -21.40
C ASP A 146 -9.85 14.57 -22.87
N ALA A 147 -10.38 13.43 -23.32
CA ALA A 147 -10.14 12.94 -24.69
C ALA A 147 -10.76 13.82 -25.77
N GLU A 148 -11.72 14.66 -25.43
CA GLU A 148 -12.37 15.64 -26.32
C GLU A 148 -11.59 16.98 -26.36
N GLY A 149 -10.53 17.13 -25.58
CA GLY A 149 -9.70 18.33 -25.51
C GLY A 149 -10.24 19.41 -24.58
N ASN A 150 -11.26 19.11 -23.76
CA ASN A 150 -11.76 20.05 -22.76
C ASN A 150 -10.83 20.12 -21.56
N VAL A 151 -10.63 21.33 -21.06
CA VAL A 151 -9.66 21.63 -19.98
C VAL A 151 -10.40 21.92 -18.67
N PHE A 152 -9.97 21.25 -17.62
CA PHE A 152 -10.55 21.40 -16.27
C PHE A 152 -9.43 21.63 -15.25
N THR A 153 -9.64 22.60 -14.37
CA THR A 153 -8.68 22.97 -13.32
C THR A 153 -9.19 22.55 -11.95
N ALA A 154 -8.30 22.02 -11.10
CA ALA A 154 -8.63 21.66 -9.72
C ALA A 154 -9.28 22.81 -8.97
N SER A 155 -10.39 22.56 -8.28
CA SER A 155 -11.13 23.50 -7.44
C SER A 155 -11.47 22.83 -6.11
N ILE A 156 -11.12 23.50 -5.00
CA ILE A 156 -11.34 22.99 -3.63
C ILE A 156 -12.83 23.03 -3.30
N ALA A 157 -13.35 21.95 -2.70
CA ALA A 157 -14.72 21.86 -2.22
C ALA A 157 -15.01 22.80 -1.04
N SER A 158 -16.29 22.96 -0.70
CA SER A 158 -16.77 23.90 0.34
C SER A 158 -16.18 23.66 1.72
N GLU A 159 -15.82 22.43 2.04
CA GLU A 159 -15.24 22.02 3.32
C GLU A 159 -13.83 22.60 3.53
N GLY A 160 -13.15 23.02 2.43
CA GLY A 160 -11.81 23.57 2.48
C GLY A 160 -10.76 22.56 2.95
N TRP A 161 -9.63 23.09 3.45
CA TRP A 161 -8.53 22.29 3.97
C TRP A 161 -8.80 21.88 5.42
N GLN A 162 -8.63 20.59 5.69
CA GLN A 162 -8.70 19.98 7.03
C GLN A 162 -7.32 19.69 7.55
N VAL A 163 -7.05 20.01 8.82
CA VAL A 163 -5.80 19.68 9.48
C VAL A 163 -5.85 18.23 9.94
N ILE A 164 -4.97 17.40 9.38
CA ILE A 164 -4.83 15.99 9.74
C ILE A 164 -3.78 15.81 10.83
N GLU A 165 -2.63 16.48 10.69
CA GLU A 165 -1.57 16.51 11.69
C GLU A 165 -1.17 17.98 11.98
N PRO A 166 -1.23 18.43 13.23
CA PRO A 166 -1.07 19.86 13.55
C PRO A 166 0.39 20.32 13.76
N GLY A 167 1.37 19.43 13.69
CA GLY A 167 2.78 19.73 14.02
C GLY A 167 3.15 19.32 15.46
N PRO A 168 4.31 19.72 15.99
CA PRO A 168 5.26 20.72 15.46
C PRO A 168 6.36 20.19 14.55
N VAL A 169 6.55 18.86 14.43
CA VAL A 169 7.60 18.24 13.60
C VAL A 169 7.13 18.14 12.14
N ARG A 170 5.89 17.70 11.95
CA ARG A 170 5.22 17.54 10.67
C ARG A 170 3.81 18.08 10.76
N VAL A 171 3.42 18.87 9.77
CA VAL A 171 2.02 19.27 9.54
C VAL A 171 1.52 18.55 8.29
N VAL A 172 0.31 18.05 8.36
CA VAL A 172 -0.41 17.48 7.21
C VAL A 172 -1.80 18.10 7.12
N VAL A 173 -2.14 18.59 5.93
CA VAL A 173 -3.49 19.09 5.63
C VAL A 173 -4.04 18.38 4.39
N GLU A 174 -5.34 18.17 4.35
CA GLU A 174 -6.04 17.46 3.27
C GLU A 174 -7.26 18.27 2.80
N ALA A 175 -7.50 18.30 1.49
CA ALA A 175 -8.72 18.86 0.92
C ALA A 175 -9.23 17.97 -0.21
N ASN A 176 -10.55 17.89 -0.34
CA ASN A 176 -11.22 17.30 -1.48
C ASN A 176 -11.64 18.36 -2.47
N GLY A 177 -11.85 17.99 -3.71
CA GLY A 177 -12.30 18.90 -4.74
C GLY A 177 -12.66 18.19 -6.03
N LYS A 178 -12.93 19.01 -7.04
CA LYS A 178 -13.25 18.56 -8.40
C LYS A 178 -12.53 19.44 -9.42
N HIS A 179 -12.16 18.87 -10.56
CA HIS A 179 -11.68 19.70 -11.65
C HIS A 179 -12.87 20.35 -12.35
N VAL A 180 -12.78 21.65 -12.60
CA VAL A 180 -13.89 22.47 -13.11
C VAL A 180 -13.44 23.20 -14.39
N GLY A 181 -14.27 23.10 -15.43
CA GLY A 181 -14.11 23.82 -16.68
C GLY A 181 -14.51 25.28 -16.59
N GLU A 182 -14.20 26.07 -17.61
CA GLU A 182 -14.58 27.50 -17.70
C GLU A 182 -16.10 27.68 -17.72
N ASP A 183 -16.86 26.72 -18.23
CA ASP A 183 -18.33 26.71 -18.25
C ASP A 183 -18.96 26.30 -16.93
N GLY A 184 -18.15 25.99 -15.90
CA GLY A 184 -18.58 25.50 -14.60
C GLY A 184 -18.89 24.00 -14.54
N SER A 185 -18.75 23.27 -15.66
CA SER A 185 -18.87 21.81 -15.66
C SER A 185 -17.77 21.17 -14.80
N GLY A 186 -18.12 20.08 -14.10
CA GLY A 186 -17.18 19.36 -13.24
C GLY A 186 -16.77 18.04 -13.83
N ARG A 187 -15.48 17.71 -13.77
CA ARG A 187 -14.91 16.44 -14.22
C ARG A 187 -13.94 15.94 -13.18
N LEU A 188 -13.86 14.63 -12.94
CA LEU A 188 -12.85 13.95 -12.13
C LEU A 188 -12.60 14.57 -10.72
N ASP A 189 -13.03 13.87 -9.70
CA ASP A 189 -12.80 14.26 -8.31
C ASP A 189 -11.33 14.09 -7.92
N PHE A 190 -10.88 14.85 -6.92
CA PHE A 190 -9.55 14.68 -6.36
C PHE A 190 -9.53 14.83 -4.83
N THR A 191 -8.45 14.31 -4.24
CA THR A 191 -8.01 14.62 -2.87
C THR A 191 -6.56 15.10 -2.95
N ALA A 192 -6.29 16.28 -2.42
CA ALA A 192 -4.96 16.84 -2.28
C ALA A 192 -4.51 16.81 -0.83
N ARG A 193 -3.31 16.30 -0.56
CA ARG A 193 -2.70 16.25 0.77
C ARG A 193 -1.33 16.93 0.72
N VAL A 194 -1.15 17.96 1.53
CA VAL A 194 0.10 18.72 1.62
C VAL A 194 0.74 18.48 2.96
N SER A 195 2.03 18.10 2.94
CA SER A 195 2.84 17.90 4.13
C SER A 195 4.00 18.89 4.15
N ALA A 196 4.23 19.52 5.30
CA ALA A 196 5.37 20.39 5.56
C ALA A 196 6.08 19.94 6.85
N PHE A 197 7.37 20.26 6.98
CA PHE A 197 8.24 19.74 8.03
C PHE A 197 9.02 20.85 8.72
N ALA A 198 9.25 20.69 10.01
CA ALA A 198 9.99 21.65 10.83
C ALA A 198 11.35 21.99 10.25
N GLY A 199 11.62 23.28 10.08
CA GLY A 199 12.89 23.83 9.59
C GLY A 199 13.22 23.48 8.15
N LYS A 200 12.26 23.01 7.33
CA LYS A 200 12.52 22.57 5.98
C LYS A 200 11.89 23.50 4.94
N PRO A 201 12.64 23.83 3.87
CA PRO A 201 12.14 24.68 2.78
C PRO A 201 11.47 23.86 1.67
N TRP A 202 10.71 22.81 2.01
CA TRP A 202 10.01 21.96 1.05
C TRP A 202 8.65 21.48 1.54
N ILE A 203 7.82 21.08 0.58
CA ILE A 203 6.55 20.38 0.82
C ILE A 203 6.49 19.09 0.02
N GLN A 204 5.68 18.15 0.49
CA GLN A 204 5.20 17.01 -0.28
C GLN A 204 3.74 17.23 -0.63
N LEU A 205 3.38 16.94 -1.88
CA LEU A 205 2.01 16.94 -2.38
C LEU A 205 1.64 15.53 -2.82
N ASP A 206 0.70 14.88 -2.11
CA ASP A 206 0.01 13.70 -2.60
C ASP A 206 -1.27 14.16 -3.28
N TYR A 207 -1.42 13.86 -4.56
CA TYR A 207 -2.55 14.24 -5.39
C TYR A 207 -3.23 13.00 -5.93
N ARG A 208 -4.39 12.66 -5.37
CA ARG A 208 -5.21 11.51 -5.76
C ARG A 208 -6.37 11.97 -6.61
N ILE A 209 -6.50 11.41 -7.80
CA ILE A 209 -7.67 11.53 -8.65
C ILE A 209 -8.57 10.31 -8.46
N VAL A 210 -9.89 10.50 -8.59
CA VAL A 210 -10.89 9.43 -8.47
C VAL A 210 -11.98 9.63 -9.51
N HIS A 211 -12.26 8.58 -10.31
CA HIS A 211 -13.37 8.62 -11.25
C HIS A 211 -14.70 8.30 -10.55
N ARG A 212 -15.47 9.35 -10.21
CA ARG A 212 -16.78 9.25 -9.53
C ARG A 212 -17.96 9.68 -10.41
N GLU A 213 -17.77 9.73 -11.73
CA GLU A 213 -18.84 10.08 -12.66
C GLU A 213 -19.70 8.87 -12.99
N THR A 214 -20.87 9.12 -13.58
CA THR A 214 -21.81 8.06 -13.99
C THR A 214 -21.33 7.25 -15.19
N SER A 215 -20.39 7.78 -15.98
CA SER A 215 -19.77 7.04 -17.09
C SER A 215 -18.98 5.84 -16.59
N SER A 216 -19.04 4.72 -17.30
CA SER A 216 -18.27 3.52 -16.94
C SER A 216 -16.77 3.71 -17.10
N GLU A 217 -16.35 4.57 -18.01
CA GLU A 217 -14.96 4.91 -18.31
C GLU A 217 -14.82 6.42 -18.50
N LEU A 218 -13.64 6.93 -18.14
CA LEU A 218 -13.21 8.30 -18.35
C LEU A 218 -11.77 8.30 -18.88
N THR A 219 -11.57 8.82 -20.08
CA THR A 219 -10.24 8.94 -20.69
C THR A 219 -9.72 10.36 -20.54
N LEU A 220 -8.52 10.46 -20.01
CA LEU A 220 -7.74 11.71 -19.90
C LEU A 220 -6.65 11.71 -20.97
N GLU A 221 -6.49 12.80 -21.69
CA GLU A 221 -5.37 13.02 -22.60
C GLU A 221 -4.13 13.49 -21.86
N SER A 222 -4.30 14.38 -20.86
CA SER A 222 -3.18 14.94 -20.11
C SER A 222 -3.54 15.33 -18.69
N MET A 223 -2.51 15.40 -17.83
CA MET A 223 -2.59 15.98 -16.49
C MET A 223 -1.27 16.68 -16.13
N LYS A 224 -1.34 17.95 -15.71
CA LYS A 224 -0.15 18.73 -15.40
C LYS A 224 -0.33 19.71 -14.23
N LEU A 225 0.80 20.05 -13.62
CA LEU A 225 0.98 21.19 -12.71
C LEU A 225 2.09 22.06 -13.25
N ALA A 226 1.86 23.38 -13.40
CA ALA A 226 2.89 24.31 -13.86
C ALA A 226 3.27 25.31 -12.77
N LEU A 227 4.57 25.58 -12.65
CA LEU A 227 5.15 26.56 -11.73
C LEU A 227 5.91 27.60 -12.56
N ASN A 228 5.37 28.82 -12.62
CA ASN A 228 5.90 29.89 -13.49
C ASN A 228 6.28 31.13 -12.65
N PRO A 229 7.47 31.17 -12.02
CA PRO A 229 7.92 32.32 -11.23
C PRO A 229 7.90 33.61 -12.03
N LEU A 230 7.56 34.73 -11.40
CA LEU A 230 7.45 36.05 -12.05
C LEU A 230 8.65 36.94 -11.72
N GLY A 231 8.85 37.92 -12.59
CA GLY A 231 9.78 39.03 -12.34
C GLY A 231 11.26 38.71 -12.58
N THR A 232 11.52 37.64 -13.31
CA THR A 232 12.87 37.19 -13.71
C THR A 232 13.06 37.37 -15.21
N ASP A 233 14.24 37.67 -15.63
CA ASP A 233 14.65 37.62 -17.05
C ASP A 233 14.80 36.16 -17.46
N PRO A 234 13.92 35.62 -18.32
CA PRO A 234 13.95 34.20 -18.69
C PRO A 234 15.26 33.71 -19.28
N THR A 235 16.05 34.64 -19.83
CA THR A 235 17.34 34.32 -20.48
C THR A 235 18.52 34.25 -19.50
N LYS A 236 18.30 34.56 -18.22
CA LYS A 236 19.32 34.50 -17.15
C LYS A 236 19.07 33.40 -16.13
N VAL A 237 18.04 32.62 -16.33
CA VAL A 237 17.67 31.53 -15.43
C VAL A 237 18.57 30.32 -15.66
N ARG A 238 19.00 29.68 -14.56
CA ARG A 238 19.55 28.33 -14.63
C ARG A 238 18.39 27.34 -14.70
N THR A 239 18.36 26.53 -15.75
CA THR A 239 17.48 25.38 -15.88
C THR A 239 18.26 24.09 -15.74
N ALA A 240 17.74 23.08 -15.07
CA ALA A 240 18.38 21.77 -14.94
C ALA A 240 17.37 20.66 -14.81
N LEU A 241 17.75 19.44 -15.22
CA LEU A 241 17.00 18.20 -14.97
C LEU A 241 17.93 16.98 -15.05
N THR A 242 17.43 15.85 -14.53
CA THR A 242 18.09 14.55 -14.70
C THR A 242 17.63 13.85 -15.98
N THR A 243 18.54 13.12 -16.64
CA THR A 243 18.28 12.44 -17.91
C THR A 243 18.51 10.94 -17.90
N SER A 244 18.93 10.36 -16.77
CA SER A 244 19.22 8.93 -16.66
C SER A 244 18.70 8.36 -15.34
N ASN A 245 18.31 7.11 -15.39
CA ASN A 245 17.78 6.38 -14.23
C ASN A 245 18.87 5.75 -13.36
N TYR A 246 19.98 5.30 -13.95
CA TYR A 246 21.06 4.60 -13.24
C TYR A 246 22.14 5.53 -12.68
N SER A 247 22.41 6.60 -13.40
CA SER A 247 23.36 7.62 -12.98
C SER A 247 22.69 8.98 -13.08
N SER A 248 22.97 9.82 -12.11
CA SER A 248 22.42 11.20 -12.11
C SER A 248 23.12 12.03 -13.18
N ASN A 249 22.82 11.76 -14.44
CA ASN A 249 23.23 12.62 -15.52
C ASN A 249 22.39 13.89 -15.50
N ILE A 250 22.99 14.98 -15.06
CA ILE A 250 22.34 16.27 -14.96
C ILE A 250 22.63 17.08 -16.23
N ARG A 251 21.57 17.47 -16.93
CA ARG A 251 21.64 18.49 -17.99
C ARG A 251 21.24 19.83 -17.40
N HIS A 252 21.92 20.87 -17.77
CA HIS A 252 21.63 22.23 -17.34
C HIS A 252 21.98 23.26 -18.38
N SER A 253 21.36 24.44 -18.31
CA SER A 253 21.69 25.66 -19.05
C SER A 253 21.65 26.85 -18.09
N SER A 254 22.47 27.85 -18.31
CA SER A 254 22.45 29.13 -17.58
C SER A 254 21.71 30.24 -18.33
N GLU A 255 21.15 29.95 -19.50
CA GLU A 255 20.51 30.89 -20.42
C GLU A 255 19.00 30.64 -20.58
N GLY A 256 18.40 29.90 -19.65
CA GLY A 256 16.96 29.58 -19.66
C GLY A 256 16.52 28.67 -20.79
N GLU A 257 17.46 27.92 -21.39
CA GLU A 257 17.13 26.93 -22.43
C GLU A 257 16.09 25.95 -21.93
N GLU A 258 15.14 25.59 -22.80
CA GLU A 258 14.16 24.57 -22.50
C GLU A 258 14.80 23.16 -22.52
N LEU A 259 14.67 22.47 -21.41
CA LEU A 259 15.09 21.09 -21.23
C LEU A 259 13.87 20.23 -21.00
N ARG A 260 13.85 19.02 -21.59
CA ARG A 260 12.77 18.05 -21.43
C ARG A 260 13.29 16.65 -21.12
N HIS A 261 12.62 15.95 -20.22
CA HIS A 261 12.80 14.52 -19.96
C HIS A 261 11.43 13.85 -19.92
N LEU A 262 11.26 12.82 -20.75
CA LEU A 262 10.08 11.94 -20.81
C LEU A 262 10.50 10.54 -20.39
N ILE A 263 9.70 9.91 -19.56
CA ILE A 263 9.74 8.46 -19.29
C ILE A 263 8.46 7.85 -19.79
N ASP A 264 8.57 6.85 -20.66
CA ASP A 264 7.49 6.07 -21.24
C ASP A 264 7.85 4.57 -21.26
N ALA A 265 6.99 3.75 -21.87
CA ALA A 265 7.21 2.31 -22.00
C ALA A 265 8.46 2.00 -22.83
N GLU A 266 8.72 2.75 -23.89
CA GLU A 266 9.86 2.55 -24.80
C GLU A 266 11.18 2.77 -24.07
N GLN A 267 11.28 3.87 -23.32
CA GLN A 267 12.47 4.17 -22.52
C GLN A 267 12.69 3.10 -21.45
N LEU A 268 11.64 2.67 -20.75
CA LEU A 268 11.77 1.63 -19.72
C LEU A 268 12.23 0.28 -20.31
N LEU A 269 11.79 -0.08 -21.51
CA LEU A 269 12.25 -1.27 -22.21
C LEU A 269 13.69 -1.15 -22.65
N TYR A 270 14.11 0.04 -23.10
CA TYR A 270 15.47 0.31 -23.58
C TYR A 270 16.52 0.27 -22.45
N GLU A 271 16.20 0.81 -21.27
CA GLU A 271 17.17 1.04 -20.19
C GLU A 271 17.68 -0.23 -19.47
N GLY A 272 17.75 -1.35 -20.15
CA GLY A 272 18.43 -2.55 -19.66
C GLY A 272 17.49 -3.64 -19.15
N ASN A 273 18.08 -4.74 -18.70
CA ASN A 273 17.38 -5.96 -18.30
C ASN A 273 17.25 -6.10 -16.77
N GLU A 274 17.65 -5.10 -16.00
CA GLU A 274 17.57 -5.16 -14.55
C GLU A 274 16.17 -4.84 -14.04
N GLN A 275 15.78 -5.52 -12.99
CA GLN A 275 14.53 -5.27 -12.30
C GLN A 275 14.61 -3.92 -11.58
N ILE A 276 13.59 -3.09 -11.78
CA ILE A 276 13.44 -1.82 -11.06
C ILE A 276 12.93 -2.12 -9.64
N PRO A 277 13.64 -1.73 -8.58
CA PRO A 277 13.20 -1.96 -7.22
C PRO A 277 11.96 -1.13 -6.84
N GLU A 278 11.28 -1.55 -5.79
CA GLU A 278 10.06 -0.91 -5.32
C GLU A 278 10.28 0.50 -4.79
N THR A 279 11.45 0.82 -4.26
CA THR A 279 11.71 2.13 -3.67
C THR A 279 12.49 3.04 -4.57
N LEU A 280 13.75 2.74 -4.79
CA LEU A 280 14.66 3.64 -5.50
C LEU A 280 15.03 3.08 -6.87
N TYR A 281 14.85 3.92 -7.88
CA TYR A 281 15.44 3.71 -9.18
C TYR A 281 15.75 5.07 -9.83
N GLY A 282 16.90 5.63 -9.48
CA GLY A 282 17.32 6.95 -9.94
C GLY A 282 16.46 8.10 -9.45
N THR A 283 16.70 9.26 -10.00
CA THR A 283 15.93 10.47 -9.72
C THR A 283 15.16 10.92 -10.95
N PHE A 284 14.08 11.66 -10.73
CA PHE A 284 13.33 12.30 -11.79
C PHE A 284 12.90 13.68 -11.31
N TRP A 285 13.76 14.67 -11.55
CA TRP A 285 13.56 16.03 -11.08
C TRP A 285 13.92 17.07 -12.15
N ALA A 286 13.32 18.26 -12.00
CA ALA A 286 13.67 19.47 -12.76
C ALA A 286 13.80 20.65 -11.81
N ASP A 287 14.73 21.54 -12.11
CA ASP A 287 15.07 22.74 -11.35
C ASP A 287 14.98 23.99 -12.20
N TRP A 288 14.33 25.01 -11.66
CA TRP A 288 14.32 26.37 -12.15
C TRP A 288 14.95 27.30 -11.10
N ASN A 289 16.00 28.03 -11.43
CA ASN A 289 16.74 28.87 -10.49
C ASN A 289 17.08 30.23 -11.05
N ASP A 290 16.57 31.29 -10.43
CA ASP A 290 16.98 32.68 -10.63
C ASP A 290 18.30 32.91 -9.88
N PRO A 291 19.34 33.43 -10.55
CA PRO A 291 20.66 33.59 -9.95
C PRO A 291 20.71 34.62 -8.80
N GLU A 292 19.71 35.49 -8.67
CA GLU A 292 19.63 36.50 -7.61
C GLU A 292 18.67 36.10 -6.46
N ARG A 293 17.60 35.31 -6.75
CA ARG A 293 16.50 35.02 -5.83
C ARG A 293 16.48 33.59 -5.33
N GLY A 294 16.98 32.64 -6.12
CA GLY A 294 16.89 31.23 -5.84
C GLY A 294 15.85 30.52 -6.70
N GLY A 295 15.46 29.31 -6.33
CA GLY A 295 14.70 28.46 -7.21
C GLY A 295 13.73 27.49 -6.57
N VAL A 296 13.13 26.68 -7.43
CA VAL A 296 12.30 25.55 -7.06
C VAL A 296 12.70 24.32 -7.86
N CYS A 297 12.96 23.23 -7.12
CA CYS A 297 13.22 21.91 -7.69
C CYS A 297 12.02 21.01 -7.45
N VAL A 298 11.51 20.37 -8.50
CA VAL A 298 10.37 19.45 -8.41
C VAL A 298 10.82 18.04 -8.72
N THR A 299 10.48 17.08 -7.84
CA THR A 299 10.70 15.64 -8.04
C THR A 299 9.37 14.92 -8.13
N ILE A 300 9.21 14.01 -9.11
CA ILE A 300 8.09 13.07 -9.18
C ILE A 300 8.53 11.74 -8.56
N HIS A 301 7.78 11.26 -7.55
CA HIS A 301 8.06 9.99 -6.88
C HIS A 301 7.77 8.81 -7.78
N GLN A 302 8.73 7.88 -7.88
CA GLN A 302 8.61 6.62 -8.63
C GLN A 302 8.12 6.84 -10.08
N ALA A 303 8.65 7.85 -10.75
CA ALA A 303 8.23 8.21 -12.12
C ALA A 303 8.47 7.08 -13.12
N GLN A 304 9.60 6.37 -13.00
CA GLN A 304 9.97 5.24 -13.86
C GLN A 304 8.97 4.10 -13.73
N GLN A 305 8.57 3.79 -12.50
CA GLN A 305 7.62 2.72 -12.22
C GLN A 305 6.18 3.09 -12.64
N ASN A 306 5.82 4.38 -12.55
CA ASN A 306 4.49 4.91 -12.84
C ASN A 306 4.44 5.69 -14.17
N PHE A 307 5.24 5.29 -15.17
CA PHE A 307 5.21 5.93 -16.49
C PHE A 307 3.80 5.93 -17.11
N PRO A 308 3.48 6.83 -18.06
CA PRO A 308 4.32 7.91 -18.58
C PRO A 308 4.40 9.10 -17.62
N LYS A 309 5.55 9.77 -17.58
CA LYS A 309 5.78 11.03 -16.87
C LYS A 309 6.74 11.92 -17.68
N ALA A 310 6.55 13.24 -17.59
CA ALA A 310 7.52 14.15 -18.17
C ALA A 310 7.75 15.37 -17.27
N LEU A 311 8.96 15.92 -17.36
CA LEU A 311 9.33 17.20 -16.82
C LEU A 311 9.84 18.08 -17.97
N VAL A 312 9.37 19.31 -18.01
CA VAL A 312 9.85 20.34 -18.91
C VAL A 312 10.22 21.54 -18.07
N VAL A 313 11.42 22.06 -18.23
CA VAL A 313 11.89 23.29 -17.56
C VAL A 313 12.50 24.25 -18.58
N GLY A 314 12.14 25.51 -18.49
CA GLY A 314 12.64 26.56 -19.34
C GLY A 314 12.68 27.87 -18.58
N GLY A 315 13.12 28.98 -19.23
CA GLY A 315 13.22 30.30 -18.61
C GLY A 315 11.91 30.76 -17.93
N SER A 316 10.74 30.32 -18.41
CA SER A 316 9.42 30.67 -17.86
C SER A 316 9.00 29.87 -16.65
N GLY A 317 9.64 28.71 -16.34
CA GLY A 317 9.26 27.86 -15.21
C GLY A 317 9.36 26.37 -15.48
N ILE A 318 8.58 25.59 -14.73
CA ILE A 318 8.55 24.13 -14.77
C ILE A 318 7.14 23.63 -15.08
N ASP A 319 7.02 22.77 -16.09
CA ASP A 319 5.83 21.95 -16.36
C ASP A 319 6.06 20.52 -15.82
N VAL A 320 5.28 20.16 -14.81
CA VAL A 320 5.23 18.83 -14.23
C VAL A 320 4.10 18.05 -14.89
N ARG A 321 4.42 17.15 -15.79
CA ARG A 321 3.43 16.38 -16.57
C ARG A 321 3.24 15.00 -15.93
N LEU A 322 2.20 14.90 -15.12
CA LEU A 322 1.79 13.64 -14.45
C LEU A 322 1.18 12.65 -15.46
N LEU A 323 0.60 13.17 -16.52
CA LEU A 323 0.21 12.45 -17.73
C LEU A 323 0.58 13.35 -18.92
N PRO A 324 1.67 13.06 -19.66
CA PRO A 324 2.05 13.82 -20.84
C PRO A 324 1.04 13.66 -21.97
N ALA A 325 0.68 14.75 -22.66
CA ALA A 325 -0.14 14.70 -23.87
C ALA A 325 0.58 14.02 -25.05
N GLY A 326 -0.19 13.53 -26.01
CA GLY A 326 0.31 12.92 -27.25
C GLY A 326 0.71 11.45 -27.13
N GLY A 327 0.35 10.79 -26.04
CA GLY A 327 0.42 9.33 -25.86
C GLY A 327 -0.95 8.67 -25.95
N ASP A 328 -1.06 7.45 -25.43
CA ASP A 328 -2.31 6.65 -25.44
C ASP A 328 -3.38 7.18 -24.46
N GLY A 329 -3.07 8.23 -23.70
CA GLY A 329 -3.92 8.76 -22.62
C GLY A 329 -3.99 7.84 -21.40
N LEU A 330 -4.95 8.12 -20.51
CA LEU A 330 -5.22 7.33 -19.31
C LEU A 330 -6.72 7.09 -19.20
N THR A 331 -7.15 5.83 -19.31
CA THR A 331 -8.56 5.46 -19.11
C THR A 331 -8.78 4.92 -17.71
N LEU A 332 -9.59 5.63 -16.92
CA LEU A 332 -10.04 5.24 -15.61
C LEU A 332 -11.42 4.57 -15.71
N ILE A 333 -11.57 3.40 -15.09
CA ILE A 333 -12.87 2.74 -14.93
C ILE A 333 -13.59 3.35 -13.72
N GLN A 334 -14.93 3.39 -13.73
CA GLN A 334 -15.72 3.97 -12.64
C GLN A 334 -15.30 3.43 -11.27
N GLY A 335 -15.04 4.32 -10.35
CA GLY A 335 -14.58 4.02 -9.00
C GLY A 335 -13.06 3.87 -8.85
N MET A 336 -12.30 3.80 -9.93
CA MET A 336 -10.83 3.73 -9.89
C MET A 336 -10.22 5.05 -9.46
N ALA A 337 -9.14 4.98 -8.70
CA ALA A 337 -8.34 6.12 -8.27
C ALA A 337 -6.88 5.99 -8.72
N LYS A 338 -6.12 7.08 -8.66
CA LYS A 338 -4.66 7.08 -8.79
C LYS A 338 -4.04 8.22 -8.01
N THR A 339 -3.05 7.91 -7.18
CA THR A 339 -2.29 8.90 -6.39
C THR A 339 -0.96 9.19 -7.06
N HIS A 340 -0.66 10.48 -7.21
CA HIS A 340 0.66 11.00 -7.61
C HIS A 340 1.30 11.69 -6.42
N ARG A 341 2.60 11.51 -6.22
CA ARG A 341 3.36 12.17 -5.16
C ARG A 341 4.45 13.04 -5.76
N LEU A 342 4.46 14.31 -5.34
CA LEU A 342 5.41 15.34 -5.75
C LEU A 342 6.16 15.87 -4.54
N PHE A 343 7.39 16.29 -4.78
CA PHE A 343 8.23 17.00 -3.83
C PHE A 343 8.63 18.34 -4.43
N LEU A 344 8.31 19.42 -3.75
CA LEU A 344 8.63 20.78 -4.14
C LEU A 344 9.64 21.34 -3.13
N HIS A 345 10.90 21.49 -3.57
CA HIS A 345 12.00 22.00 -2.77
C HIS A 345 12.35 23.41 -3.22
N PHE A 346 12.21 24.38 -2.33
CA PHE A 346 12.56 25.77 -2.53
C PHE A 346 13.98 26.00 -1.99
N HIS A 347 14.82 26.76 -2.70
CA HIS A 347 16.22 26.90 -2.33
C HIS A 347 16.78 28.26 -2.74
N GLY A 348 17.90 28.65 -2.13
CA GLY A 348 18.62 29.86 -2.47
C GLY A 348 19.35 29.77 -3.81
N PRO A 349 19.84 30.92 -4.36
CA PRO A 349 20.45 30.99 -5.69
C PRO A 349 21.74 30.17 -5.82
N ALA A 350 22.47 30.00 -4.72
CA ALA A 350 23.75 29.28 -4.70
C ALA A 350 23.63 27.77 -4.55
N GLN A 351 22.40 27.21 -4.49
CA GLN A 351 22.18 25.77 -4.31
C GLN A 351 22.84 24.97 -5.44
N SER A 352 23.66 24.00 -5.10
CA SER A 352 24.32 23.14 -6.08
C SER A 352 23.32 22.11 -6.68
N LEU A 353 23.57 21.74 -7.95
CA LEU A 353 22.77 20.71 -8.62
C LEU A 353 22.97 19.33 -7.98
N GLU A 354 24.15 19.08 -7.41
CA GLU A 354 24.44 17.84 -6.67
C GLU A 354 23.57 17.73 -5.43
N ASP A 355 23.44 18.80 -4.63
CA ASP A 355 22.60 18.80 -3.42
C ASP A 355 21.11 18.61 -3.76
N LEU A 356 20.63 19.23 -4.86
CA LEU A 356 19.28 19.02 -5.36
C LEU A 356 19.05 17.56 -5.74
N ASN A 357 20.02 16.96 -6.43
CA ASN A 357 19.96 15.55 -6.79
C ASN A 357 19.95 14.64 -5.57
N VAL A 358 20.81 14.90 -4.58
CA VAL A 358 20.84 14.17 -3.30
C VAL A 358 19.51 14.28 -2.58
N ARG A 359 18.91 15.47 -2.52
CA ARG A 359 17.60 15.68 -1.89
C ARG A 359 16.49 14.93 -2.63
N SER A 360 16.51 14.92 -3.95
CA SER A 360 15.59 14.12 -4.77
C SER A 360 15.73 12.62 -4.52
N LEU A 361 16.96 12.11 -4.42
CA LEU A 361 17.22 10.70 -4.08
C LEU A 361 16.65 10.33 -2.70
N GLN A 362 16.82 11.21 -1.70
CA GLN A 362 16.26 10.99 -0.36
C GLN A 362 14.74 11.04 -0.33
N PHE A 363 14.11 11.79 -1.21
CA PHE A 363 12.66 11.75 -1.37
C PHE A 363 12.20 10.43 -2.01
N GLN A 364 12.94 9.91 -3.00
CA GLN A 364 12.65 8.59 -3.61
C GLN A 364 12.80 7.45 -2.60
N MET A 365 13.83 7.52 -1.76
CA MET A 365 14.13 6.52 -0.74
C MET A 365 14.33 7.21 0.63
N PRO A 366 13.24 7.57 1.33
CA PRO A 366 13.32 8.25 2.60
C PRO A 366 14.00 7.38 3.67
N ASP A 367 14.76 8.03 4.54
CA ASP A 367 15.37 7.37 5.69
C ASP A 367 14.27 6.89 6.65
N ARG A 368 14.15 5.58 6.80
CA ARG A 368 13.21 4.92 7.72
C ARG A 368 14.00 4.00 8.64
N PRO A 369 13.88 4.13 9.95
CA PRO A 369 14.50 3.16 10.83
C PRO A 369 13.74 1.84 10.79
N THR A 370 14.46 0.75 10.96
CA THR A 370 13.92 -0.60 11.12
C THR A 370 13.89 -0.98 12.60
N LEU A 371 12.99 -1.88 12.95
CA LEU A 371 12.86 -2.47 14.27
C LEU A 371 13.39 -3.91 14.25
N LEU A 372 13.99 -4.34 15.34
CA LEU A 372 14.35 -5.74 15.49
C LEU A 372 13.10 -6.63 15.57
N PRO A 373 13.09 -7.81 14.97
CA PRO A 373 11.94 -8.74 14.99
C PRO A 373 11.38 -9.03 16.39
N ARG A 374 12.24 -9.02 17.42
CA ARG A 374 11.80 -9.19 18.81
C ARG A 374 10.76 -8.16 19.27
N VAL A 375 10.80 -6.93 18.73
CA VAL A 375 9.86 -5.86 19.11
C VAL A 375 8.43 -6.23 18.69
N TYR A 376 8.27 -6.73 17.47
CA TYR A 376 6.97 -7.18 16.97
C TYR A 376 6.46 -8.42 17.71
N ARG A 377 7.38 -9.37 17.99
CA ARG A 377 7.06 -10.60 18.73
C ARG A 377 6.60 -10.30 20.15
N GLU A 378 7.34 -9.45 20.88
CA GLU A 378 7.04 -9.07 22.26
C GLU A 378 5.74 -8.24 22.34
N ALA A 379 5.48 -7.39 21.35
CA ALA A 379 4.25 -6.61 21.29
C ALA A 379 3.00 -7.45 21.02
N GLY A 380 3.14 -8.65 20.46
CA GLY A 380 2.00 -9.55 20.19
C GLY A 380 1.05 -9.09 19.09
N VAL A 381 1.49 -8.14 18.24
CA VAL A 381 0.63 -7.57 17.17
C VAL A 381 0.41 -8.50 15.99
N PHE A 382 1.29 -9.49 15.79
CA PHE A 382 1.21 -10.49 14.74
C PHE A 382 1.26 -11.90 15.31
N GLU A 383 0.37 -12.76 14.86
CA GLU A 383 0.24 -14.14 15.30
C GLU A 383 0.91 -15.11 14.32
N ASN A 384 1.41 -16.25 14.84
CA ASN A 384 1.84 -17.42 14.04
C ASN A 384 2.98 -17.21 13.04
N VAL A 385 3.75 -16.12 13.14
CA VAL A 385 4.86 -15.82 12.21
C VAL A 385 6.26 -16.14 12.79
N TRP A 386 6.33 -16.52 14.07
CA TRP A 386 7.58 -16.75 14.80
C TRP A 386 7.89 -18.23 14.91
N VAL A 387 9.06 -18.65 14.45
CA VAL A 387 9.56 -20.02 14.54
C VAL A 387 10.77 -20.03 15.49
N GLU A 388 10.76 -20.92 16.48
CA GLU A 388 11.80 -20.96 17.50
C GLU A 388 13.16 -21.38 16.93
N ARG A 389 13.16 -22.37 16.05
CA ARG A 389 14.34 -22.90 15.35
C ARG A 389 14.13 -22.84 13.85
N PRO A 390 14.53 -21.72 13.20
CA PRO A 390 14.35 -21.56 11.76
C PRO A 390 15.12 -22.60 10.96
N VAL A 391 14.48 -23.22 9.98
CA VAL A 391 15.06 -24.22 9.08
C VAL A 391 15.51 -23.55 7.78
N PRO A 392 16.81 -23.51 7.47
CA PRO A 392 17.35 -22.65 6.38
C PRO A 392 16.71 -22.88 5.00
N ARG A 393 16.29 -24.11 4.67
CA ARG A 393 15.65 -24.39 3.39
C ARG A 393 14.24 -23.77 3.27
N VAL A 394 13.50 -23.73 4.39
CA VAL A 394 12.17 -23.10 4.45
C VAL A 394 12.30 -21.59 4.37
N GLU A 395 13.22 -21.02 5.15
CA GLU A 395 13.47 -19.57 5.15
C GLU A 395 13.87 -19.07 3.76
N ARG A 396 14.81 -19.74 3.08
CA ARG A 396 15.18 -19.39 1.70
C ARG A 396 13.99 -19.44 0.75
N ARG A 397 13.12 -20.45 0.89
CA ARG A 397 11.95 -20.57 0.02
C ARG A 397 10.94 -19.44 0.23
N LEU A 398 10.72 -19.00 1.48
CA LEU A 398 9.85 -17.86 1.78
C LEU A 398 10.40 -16.57 1.17
N ILE A 399 11.70 -16.35 1.27
CA ILE A 399 12.39 -15.22 0.63
C ILE A 399 12.27 -15.31 -0.89
N ASP A 400 12.53 -16.45 -1.49
CA ASP A 400 12.40 -16.66 -2.95
C ASP A 400 10.98 -16.35 -3.44
N LEU A 401 9.95 -16.78 -2.71
CA LEU A 401 8.55 -16.49 -3.05
C LEU A 401 8.23 -14.99 -2.99
N ALA A 402 8.79 -14.28 -2.03
CA ALA A 402 8.59 -12.85 -1.87
C ALA A 402 9.33 -12.04 -2.94
N ASP A 403 10.59 -12.40 -3.23
CA ASP A 403 11.45 -11.62 -4.13
C ASP A 403 11.16 -11.94 -5.61
N ASN A 404 10.98 -13.22 -5.95
CA ASN A 404 10.82 -13.71 -7.33
C ASN A 404 9.35 -13.73 -7.74
N ARG A 405 8.80 -12.55 -8.06
CA ARG A 405 7.44 -12.41 -8.60
C ARG A 405 7.43 -11.54 -9.84
N THR A 406 6.45 -11.78 -10.70
CA THR A 406 6.16 -10.91 -11.83
C THR A 406 5.72 -9.53 -11.31
N ARG A 407 6.20 -8.46 -11.95
CA ARG A 407 5.83 -7.08 -11.66
C ARG A 407 5.30 -6.39 -12.90
N GLY A 408 4.28 -5.58 -12.72
CA GLY A 408 3.77 -4.66 -13.75
C GLY A 408 4.25 -3.25 -13.48
N TYR A 409 4.68 -2.55 -14.52
CA TYR A 409 5.04 -1.13 -14.51
C TYR A 409 4.08 -0.36 -15.38
N GLY A 410 3.78 0.86 -15.01
CA GLY A 410 2.84 1.75 -15.68
C GLY A 410 1.96 2.47 -14.66
N ILE A 411 1.33 3.54 -15.09
CA ILE A 411 0.58 4.45 -14.22
C ILE A 411 -0.51 3.75 -13.40
N LEU A 412 -1.19 2.73 -13.96
CA LEU A 412 -2.21 1.94 -13.27
C LEU A 412 -1.73 0.57 -12.80
N HIS A 413 -0.46 0.20 -13.03
CA HIS A 413 -0.02 -1.19 -12.89
C HIS A 413 1.03 -1.39 -11.80
N TRP A 414 1.75 -0.33 -11.44
CA TRP A 414 2.80 -0.40 -10.43
C TRP A 414 2.26 -0.75 -9.05
N GLY A 415 2.74 -1.86 -8.50
CA GLY A 415 2.32 -2.43 -7.22
C GLY A 415 1.61 -3.78 -7.35
N ASP A 416 1.24 -4.18 -8.57
CA ASP A 416 0.69 -5.50 -8.89
C ASP A 416 1.48 -6.19 -10.00
N GLY A 417 1.05 -7.37 -10.37
CA GLY A 417 1.57 -8.15 -11.49
C GLY A 417 0.50 -9.07 -12.07
N PRO A 418 0.60 -9.41 -13.37
CA PRO A 418 -0.36 -10.34 -13.96
C PRO A 418 -0.13 -11.78 -13.50
N ASP A 419 -1.21 -12.55 -13.51
CA ASP A 419 -1.20 -13.99 -13.29
C ASP A 419 -1.28 -14.75 -14.62
N ALA A 420 -0.21 -15.52 -14.93
CA ALA A 420 -0.13 -16.28 -16.16
C ALA A 420 -1.22 -17.36 -16.23
N GLY A 421 -1.53 -18.03 -15.10
CA GLY A 421 -2.53 -19.09 -15.08
C GLY A 421 -3.94 -18.57 -15.38
N TYR A 422 -4.29 -17.37 -14.93
CA TYR A 422 -5.59 -16.76 -15.27
C TYR A 422 -5.62 -16.23 -16.70
N SER A 423 -4.52 -15.66 -17.17
CA SER A 423 -4.39 -15.19 -18.57
C SER A 423 -4.52 -16.36 -19.55
N ASP A 424 -3.84 -17.49 -19.29
CA ASP A 424 -3.88 -18.70 -20.09
C ASP A 424 -5.26 -19.38 -20.10
N GLN A 425 -6.08 -19.18 -19.06
CA GLN A 425 -7.47 -19.63 -19.02
C GLN A 425 -8.41 -18.79 -19.91
N GLY A 426 -7.88 -17.75 -20.56
CA GLY A 426 -8.66 -16.85 -21.41
C GLY A 426 -9.59 -15.90 -20.66
N ARG A 427 -9.42 -15.73 -19.35
CA ARG A 427 -10.28 -14.85 -18.53
C ARG A 427 -10.18 -13.38 -18.94
N GLY A 428 -9.03 -12.96 -19.47
CA GLY A 428 -8.81 -11.61 -20.00
C GLY A 428 -9.25 -11.43 -21.46
N LYS A 429 -9.82 -12.46 -22.13
CA LYS A 429 -10.19 -12.40 -23.55
C LYS A 429 -9.04 -11.96 -24.48
N GLY A 430 -7.83 -12.37 -24.16
CA GLY A 430 -6.60 -12.03 -24.88
C GLY A 430 -5.73 -10.97 -24.19
N GLU A 431 -6.25 -10.26 -23.19
CA GLU A 431 -5.47 -9.37 -22.34
C GLU A 431 -4.91 -10.11 -21.12
N LEU A 432 -3.88 -9.54 -20.50
CA LEU A 432 -3.34 -10.05 -19.23
C LEU A 432 -4.36 -9.89 -18.10
N VAL A 433 -4.43 -10.88 -17.23
CA VAL A 433 -5.27 -10.85 -16.03
C VAL A 433 -4.40 -10.46 -14.82
N TRP A 434 -4.68 -9.31 -14.25
CA TRP A 434 -4.00 -8.78 -13.06
C TRP A 434 -4.49 -9.47 -11.80
N THR A 435 -3.63 -9.60 -10.80
CA THR A 435 -3.97 -10.32 -9.56
C THR A 435 -4.90 -9.54 -8.64
N ASN A 436 -4.92 -8.21 -8.76
CA ASN A 436 -5.75 -7.33 -7.93
C ASN A 436 -5.62 -7.65 -6.44
N ASN A 437 -4.38 -7.75 -5.98
CA ASN A 437 -4.05 -8.05 -4.59
C ASN A 437 -4.75 -9.31 -4.01
N GLU A 438 -5.03 -10.32 -4.82
CA GLU A 438 -5.62 -11.58 -4.34
C GLU A 438 -4.75 -12.21 -3.24
N TYR A 439 -5.35 -12.53 -2.08
CA TYR A 439 -4.73 -13.04 -0.85
C TYR A 439 -3.92 -12.05 -0.01
N ASP A 440 -4.09 -10.74 -0.22
CA ASP A 440 -3.49 -9.71 0.64
C ASP A 440 -1.95 -9.71 0.65
N LEU A 441 -1.36 -9.43 -0.52
CA LEU A 441 0.09 -9.29 -0.67
C LEU A 441 0.73 -8.29 0.32
N PRO A 442 0.16 -7.11 0.58
CA PRO A 442 0.73 -6.17 1.54
C PRO A 442 0.85 -6.76 2.95
N HIS A 443 -0.19 -7.46 3.44
CA HIS A 443 -0.14 -8.11 4.75
C HIS A 443 0.96 -9.17 4.81
N ALA A 444 1.06 -10.05 3.80
CA ALA A 444 2.11 -11.05 3.73
C ALA A 444 3.52 -10.42 3.75
N ALA A 445 3.71 -9.31 3.03
CA ALA A 445 4.96 -8.57 3.01
C ALA A 445 5.26 -7.90 4.37
N MET A 446 4.26 -7.33 5.05
CA MET A 446 4.41 -6.78 6.40
C MET A 446 4.81 -7.85 7.42
N LEU A 447 4.22 -9.04 7.34
CA LEU A 447 4.59 -10.16 8.19
C LEU A 447 6.04 -10.63 7.94
N MET A 448 6.48 -10.64 6.67
CA MET A 448 7.89 -10.92 6.33
C MET A 448 8.83 -9.84 6.90
N TYR A 449 8.46 -8.57 6.78
CA TYR A 449 9.21 -7.48 7.40
C TYR A 449 9.32 -7.64 8.91
N ALA A 450 8.20 -7.85 9.60
CA ALA A 450 8.17 -7.99 11.05
C ALA A 450 9.07 -9.14 11.56
N ARG A 451 9.11 -10.27 10.82
CA ARG A 451 9.90 -11.43 11.23
C ARG A 451 11.38 -11.38 10.83
N THR A 452 11.75 -10.60 9.82
CA THR A 452 13.14 -10.54 9.31
C THR A 452 13.85 -9.24 9.63
N GLY A 453 13.13 -8.13 9.79
CA GLY A 453 13.68 -6.78 9.89
C GLY A 453 14.19 -6.22 8.55
N GLU A 454 14.06 -6.96 7.45
CA GLU A 454 14.60 -6.56 6.15
C GLU A 454 13.71 -5.54 5.46
N ARG A 455 14.21 -4.33 5.29
CA ARG A 455 13.51 -3.16 4.78
C ARG A 455 12.75 -3.41 3.48
N ARG A 456 13.31 -4.18 2.53
CA ARG A 456 12.66 -4.40 1.22
C ARG A 456 11.23 -4.98 1.33
N PHE A 457 10.95 -5.77 2.37
CA PHE A 457 9.59 -6.30 2.57
C PHE A 457 8.60 -5.22 3.02
N LEU A 458 9.07 -4.23 3.79
CA LEU A 458 8.28 -3.03 4.08
C LEU A 458 8.00 -2.24 2.80
N ASP A 459 8.99 -2.09 1.92
CA ASP A 459 8.83 -1.40 0.64
C ASP A 459 7.83 -2.14 -0.27
N TYR A 460 7.85 -3.48 -0.29
CA TYR A 460 6.85 -4.29 -1.01
C TYR A 460 5.43 -4.03 -0.49
N MET A 461 5.26 -4.02 0.83
CA MET A 461 3.99 -3.71 1.47
C MET A 461 3.48 -2.32 1.08
N LEU A 462 4.33 -1.29 1.19
CA LEU A 462 3.95 0.10 0.93
C LEU A 462 3.51 0.33 -0.53
N VAL A 463 4.21 -0.29 -1.48
CA VAL A 463 3.90 -0.14 -2.90
C VAL A 463 2.62 -0.89 -3.27
N ALA A 464 2.50 -2.15 -2.84
CA ALA A 464 1.33 -2.97 -3.15
C ALA A 464 0.05 -2.44 -2.49
N ALA A 465 0.11 -1.97 -1.24
CA ALA A 465 -1.05 -1.40 -0.56
C ALA A 465 -1.53 -0.10 -1.24
N ARG A 466 -0.60 0.74 -1.71
CA ARG A 466 -0.94 1.96 -2.45
C ARG A 466 -1.64 1.65 -3.77
N HIS A 467 -1.13 0.69 -4.52
CA HIS A 467 -1.79 0.23 -5.74
C HIS A 467 -3.20 -0.28 -5.43
N TRP A 468 -3.32 -1.16 -4.45
CA TRP A 468 -4.59 -1.77 -4.06
C TRP A 468 -5.65 -0.73 -3.70
N MET A 469 -5.33 0.21 -2.77
CA MET A 469 -6.31 1.22 -2.39
C MET A 469 -6.62 2.23 -3.48
N ASP A 470 -5.75 2.42 -4.48
CA ASP A 470 -6.01 3.32 -5.61
C ASP A 470 -6.81 2.60 -6.72
N VAL A 471 -6.33 1.43 -7.17
CA VAL A 471 -6.75 0.84 -8.46
C VAL A 471 -7.73 -0.31 -8.30
N ASP A 472 -7.50 -1.20 -7.32
CA ASP A 472 -8.22 -2.46 -7.19
C ASP A 472 -9.52 -2.35 -6.37
N VAL A 473 -9.82 -1.20 -5.79
CA VAL A 473 -11.05 -0.94 -5.01
C VAL A 473 -11.96 0.01 -5.76
N CYS A 474 -13.24 -0.33 -5.84
CA CYS A 474 -14.26 0.51 -6.47
C CYS A 474 -14.75 1.60 -5.51
N HIS A 475 -14.14 2.79 -5.51
CA HIS A 475 -14.51 3.89 -4.61
C HIS A 475 -15.85 4.54 -4.91
N HIS A 476 -16.40 4.32 -6.09
CA HIS A 476 -17.70 4.85 -6.49
C HIS A 476 -18.38 3.94 -7.51
N SER A 477 -19.65 3.66 -7.29
CA SER A 477 -20.52 3.01 -8.26
C SER A 477 -21.99 3.23 -7.88
N ASP A 478 -22.87 3.29 -8.87
CA ASP A 478 -24.33 3.25 -8.66
C ASP A 478 -24.78 1.87 -8.16
N ASP A 479 -24.06 0.81 -8.53
CA ASP A 479 -24.26 -0.52 -7.97
C ASP A 479 -23.69 -0.59 -6.54
N ALA A 480 -24.60 -0.69 -5.57
CA ALA A 480 -24.27 -0.77 -4.15
C ALA A 480 -23.40 -2.00 -3.81
N LEU A 481 -23.52 -3.10 -4.56
CA LEU A 481 -22.72 -4.32 -4.35
C LEU A 481 -21.30 -4.19 -4.90
N ARG A 482 -21.06 -3.21 -5.77
CA ARG A 482 -19.72 -2.92 -6.30
C ARG A 482 -19.00 -1.84 -5.49
N ARG A 483 -19.74 -0.85 -4.99
CA ARG A 483 -19.19 0.32 -4.29
C ARG A 483 -18.47 -0.07 -2.98
N GLY A 484 -17.22 0.36 -2.86
CA GLY A 484 -16.34 0.10 -1.70
C GLY A 484 -15.70 -1.29 -1.72
N GLY A 485 -16.07 -2.19 -2.65
CA GLY A 485 -15.55 -3.55 -2.69
C GLY A 485 -14.25 -3.65 -3.51
N GLN A 486 -13.47 -4.67 -3.20
CA GLN A 486 -12.30 -5.04 -3.99
C GLN A 486 -12.73 -5.76 -5.26
N ILE A 487 -12.17 -5.34 -6.39
CA ILE A 487 -12.44 -5.97 -7.69
C ILE A 487 -11.69 -7.30 -7.78
N ILE A 488 -12.36 -8.35 -8.22
CA ILE A 488 -11.73 -9.65 -8.48
C ILE A 488 -10.64 -9.49 -9.56
N HIS A 489 -9.62 -10.35 -9.51
CA HIS A 489 -8.60 -10.45 -10.56
C HIS A 489 -9.22 -10.33 -11.97
N SER A 490 -8.72 -9.42 -12.78
CA SER A 490 -9.30 -9.09 -14.07
C SER A 490 -8.32 -8.43 -15.04
N ALA A 491 -8.70 -8.40 -16.31
CA ALA A 491 -8.07 -7.51 -17.26
C ALA A 491 -8.32 -6.04 -16.85
N ARG A 492 -7.35 -5.16 -17.10
CA ARG A 492 -7.42 -3.71 -16.78
C ARG A 492 -7.81 -3.40 -15.33
N HIS A 493 -7.54 -4.31 -14.38
CA HIS A 493 -7.81 -4.24 -12.93
C HIS A 493 -9.30 -4.16 -12.52
N ALA A 494 -10.14 -3.48 -13.25
CA ALA A 494 -11.49 -3.13 -12.80
C ALA A 494 -12.63 -3.63 -13.70
N THR A 495 -12.35 -4.58 -14.61
CA THR A 495 -13.38 -5.12 -15.53
C THR A 495 -14.22 -6.25 -14.94
N ALA A 496 -13.81 -6.84 -13.80
CA ALA A 496 -14.58 -7.87 -13.11
C ALA A 496 -15.54 -7.29 -12.06
N GLY A 497 -16.29 -8.16 -11.41
CA GLY A 497 -17.18 -7.84 -10.28
C GLY A 497 -16.49 -7.83 -8.93
N VAL A 498 -17.32 -7.78 -7.89
CA VAL A 498 -16.94 -7.88 -6.47
C VAL A 498 -17.58 -9.12 -5.88
N THR A 499 -16.87 -9.85 -5.02
CA THR A 499 -17.41 -11.00 -4.29
C THR A 499 -16.70 -11.17 -2.95
N LEU A 500 -17.39 -11.72 -1.97
CA LEU A 500 -16.89 -11.93 -0.60
C LEU A 500 -15.55 -12.67 -0.55
N SER A 501 -15.27 -13.57 -1.49
CA SER A 501 -14.01 -14.32 -1.52
C SER A 501 -12.77 -13.51 -1.94
N HIS A 502 -12.93 -12.22 -2.23
CA HIS A 502 -11.83 -11.31 -2.60
C HIS A 502 -11.80 -10.05 -1.74
N GLU A 503 -12.42 -10.08 -0.57
CA GLU A 503 -12.47 -8.96 0.36
C GLU A 503 -11.49 -9.17 1.51
N TRP A 504 -10.34 -8.49 1.48
CA TRP A 504 -9.33 -8.45 2.53
C TRP A 504 -9.13 -7.03 3.01
N VAL A 505 -8.52 -6.83 4.18
CA VAL A 505 -8.31 -5.50 4.76
C VAL A 505 -7.01 -5.35 5.54
N GLU A 506 -6.38 -6.46 5.95
CA GLU A 506 -5.26 -6.42 6.90
C GLU A 506 -4.08 -5.61 6.37
N GLY A 507 -3.72 -5.77 5.08
CA GLY A 507 -2.60 -5.03 4.49
C GLY A 507 -2.87 -3.52 4.32
N LEU A 508 -4.13 -3.10 4.18
CA LEU A 508 -4.50 -1.68 4.21
C LEU A 508 -4.38 -1.09 5.63
N LEU A 509 -4.77 -1.86 6.65
CA LEU A 509 -4.61 -1.48 8.05
C LEU A 509 -3.12 -1.42 8.43
N ASP A 510 -2.32 -2.39 8.00
CA ASP A 510 -0.86 -2.36 8.16
C ASP A 510 -0.25 -1.11 7.52
N TYR A 511 -0.69 -0.76 6.31
CA TYR A 511 -0.23 0.47 5.64
C TYR A 511 -0.61 1.73 6.45
N TYR A 512 -1.84 1.79 6.96
CA TYR A 512 -2.27 2.88 7.83
C TYR A 512 -1.39 2.99 9.08
N HIS A 513 -1.11 1.87 9.76
CA HIS A 513 -0.25 1.87 10.95
C HIS A 513 1.16 2.39 10.63
N GLN A 514 1.72 2.04 9.47
CA GLN A 514 3.07 2.42 9.07
C GLN A 514 3.20 3.86 8.54
N THR A 515 2.10 4.50 8.13
CA THR A 515 2.14 5.80 7.43
C THR A 515 1.26 6.88 8.03
N GLY A 516 0.20 6.51 8.77
CA GLY A 516 -0.86 7.42 9.22
C GLY A 516 -1.77 7.92 8.08
N GLU A 517 -1.74 7.28 6.91
CA GLU A 517 -2.58 7.71 5.78
C GLU A 517 -4.01 7.18 5.94
N GLU A 518 -4.91 8.02 6.44
CA GLU A 518 -6.32 7.71 6.73
C GLU A 518 -7.10 7.14 5.54
N PHE A 519 -6.66 7.41 4.31
CA PHE A 519 -7.32 6.84 3.15
C PHE A 519 -7.27 5.31 3.13
N ALA A 520 -6.15 4.71 3.56
CA ALA A 520 -6.04 3.26 3.64
C ALA A 520 -7.03 2.67 4.65
N ARG A 521 -7.16 3.29 5.83
CA ARG A 521 -8.13 2.89 6.86
C ARG A 521 -9.57 3.08 6.38
N ARG A 522 -9.88 4.21 5.76
CA ARG A 522 -11.21 4.46 5.17
C ARG A 522 -11.54 3.46 4.07
N THR A 523 -10.56 3.06 3.25
CA THR A 523 -10.72 2.04 2.21
C THR A 523 -11.01 0.67 2.84
N ALA A 524 -10.27 0.27 3.87
CA ALA A 524 -10.51 -0.97 4.60
C ALA A 524 -11.93 -1.02 5.21
N ILE A 525 -12.37 0.07 5.84
CA ILE A 525 -13.74 0.19 6.37
C ILE A 525 -14.78 0.11 5.23
N GLY A 526 -14.52 0.75 4.08
CA GLY A 526 -15.37 0.69 2.90
C GLY A 526 -15.55 -0.73 2.35
N ILE A 527 -14.48 -1.54 2.35
CA ILE A 527 -14.51 -2.97 2.03
C ILE A 527 -15.40 -3.72 3.03
N GLY A 528 -15.25 -3.48 4.33
CA GLY A 528 -16.13 -4.06 5.34
C GLY A 528 -17.61 -3.71 5.15
N GLU A 529 -17.93 -2.46 4.84
CA GLU A 529 -19.29 -2.03 4.51
C GLU A 529 -19.83 -2.72 3.24
N ASN A 530 -18.97 -3.01 2.27
CA ASN A 530 -19.33 -3.81 1.11
C ASN A 530 -19.64 -5.25 1.49
N VAL A 531 -18.82 -5.86 2.34
CA VAL A 531 -19.07 -7.20 2.91
C VAL A 531 -20.45 -7.27 3.56
N LEU A 532 -20.82 -6.27 4.39
CA LEU A 532 -22.14 -6.23 5.04
C LEU A 532 -23.28 -6.23 4.01
N ARG A 533 -23.17 -5.42 2.95
CA ARG A 533 -24.18 -5.38 1.87
C ARG A 533 -24.30 -6.72 1.13
N HIS A 534 -23.20 -7.40 0.86
CA HIS A 534 -23.21 -8.72 0.24
C HIS A 534 -23.86 -9.77 1.14
N LEU A 535 -23.62 -9.75 2.45
CA LEU A 535 -24.20 -10.70 3.41
C LEU A 535 -25.73 -10.61 3.51
N GLU A 536 -26.34 -9.49 3.10
CA GLU A 536 -27.82 -9.38 3.02
C GLU A 536 -28.42 -10.21 1.86
N ARG A 537 -27.62 -10.64 0.89
CA ARG A 537 -28.12 -11.44 -0.23
C ARG A 537 -28.53 -12.85 0.21
N PRO A 538 -29.69 -13.37 -0.22
CA PRO A 538 -30.22 -14.66 0.21
C PRO A 538 -29.26 -15.85 0.02
N VAL A 539 -28.38 -15.79 -0.98
CA VAL A 539 -27.41 -16.86 -1.29
C VAL A 539 -26.38 -17.04 -0.17
N PHE A 540 -26.01 -15.96 0.55
CA PHE A 540 -25.06 -16.00 1.65
C PHE A 540 -25.71 -16.24 3.02
N ARG A 541 -27.06 -16.27 3.07
CA ARG A 541 -27.82 -16.45 4.32
C ARG A 541 -28.31 -17.89 4.57
N ARG A 542 -27.88 -18.85 3.78
CA ARG A 542 -28.23 -20.25 3.91
C ARG A 542 -27.02 -21.16 3.76
N SER A 543 -26.99 -22.26 4.53
CA SER A 543 -25.98 -23.31 4.43
C SER A 543 -25.94 -23.89 3.02
N ALA A 544 -24.74 -24.14 2.49
CA ALA A 544 -24.52 -24.62 1.12
C ALA A 544 -25.17 -23.77 0.01
N GLY A 545 -25.57 -22.54 0.28
CA GLY A 545 -26.03 -21.61 -0.76
C GLY A 545 -24.93 -21.20 -1.73
N THR A 546 -23.70 -21.20 -1.25
CA THR A 546 -22.46 -20.95 -1.99
C THR A 546 -21.32 -21.77 -1.39
N SER A 547 -20.07 -21.55 -1.81
CA SER A 547 -18.93 -22.21 -1.18
C SER A 547 -18.62 -21.63 0.20
N ALA A 548 -18.10 -22.46 1.11
CA ALA A 548 -17.67 -22.04 2.45
C ALA A 548 -16.59 -20.95 2.41
N ARG A 549 -15.84 -20.85 1.31
CA ARG A 549 -14.82 -19.82 1.06
C ARG A 549 -15.41 -18.40 1.09
N GLU A 550 -16.60 -18.19 0.54
CA GLU A 550 -17.20 -16.86 0.42
C GLU A 550 -17.43 -16.22 1.81
N THR A 551 -18.20 -16.91 2.64
CA THR A 551 -18.47 -16.42 4.02
C THR A 551 -17.26 -16.58 4.94
N GLY A 552 -16.36 -17.51 4.65
CA GLY A 552 -15.07 -17.64 5.35
C GLY A 552 -14.21 -16.38 5.21
N TRP A 553 -13.97 -15.90 3.99
CA TRP A 553 -13.22 -14.65 3.80
C TRP A 553 -13.94 -13.44 4.39
N ALA A 554 -15.28 -13.35 4.26
CA ALA A 554 -16.06 -12.31 4.92
C ALA A 554 -15.84 -12.31 6.45
N LEU A 555 -15.84 -13.48 7.09
CA LEU A 555 -15.58 -13.62 8.53
C LEU A 555 -14.19 -13.07 8.90
N ARG A 556 -13.16 -13.39 8.11
CA ARG A 556 -11.80 -12.85 8.32
C ARG A 556 -11.78 -11.32 8.29
N THR A 557 -12.41 -10.72 7.29
CA THR A 557 -12.49 -9.27 7.13
C THR A 557 -13.23 -8.59 8.28
N LEU A 558 -14.36 -9.14 8.70
CA LEU A 558 -15.14 -8.63 9.83
C LEU A 558 -14.35 -8.69 11.15
N VAL A 559 -13.67 -9.80 11.42
CA VAL A 559 -12.82 -9.96 12.62
C VAL A 559 -11.63 -8.98 12.59
N ALA A 560 -11.00 -8.79 11.44
CA ALA A 560 -9.90 -7.82 11.31
C ALA A 560 -10.36 -6.39 11.61
N LEU A 561 -11.51 -5.99 11.07
CA LEU A 561 -12.09 -4.66 11.34
C LEU A 561 -12.56 -4.49 12.80
N PHE A 562 -13.08 -5.54 13.42
CA PHE A 562 -13.39 -5.50 14.84
C PHE A 562 -12.13 -5.29 15.69
N ARG A 563 -11.05 -6.02 15.40
CA ARG A 563 -9.76 -5.87 16.10
C ARG A 563 -9.12 -4.48 15.92
N GLU A 564 -9.47 -3.80 14.84
CA GLU A 564 -8.99 -2.44 14.53
C GLU A 564 -9.82 -1.36 15.19
N THR A 565 -11.16 -1.53 15.20
CA THR A 565 -12.09 -0.44 15.55
C THR A 565 -12.79 -0.64 16.88
N HIS A 566 -12.80 -1.86 17.42
CA HIS A 566 -13.59 -2.32 18.57
C HIS A 566 -15.11 -2.07 18.42
N ASP A 567 -15.58 -1.88 17.18
CA ASP A 567 -16.98 -1.60 16.86
C ASP A 567 -17.75 -2.94 16.70
N GLU A 568 -18.71 -3.18 17.58
CA GLU A 568 -19.56 -4.39 17.61
C GLU A 568 -20.40 -4.56 16.33
N LYS A 569 -20.52 -3.53 15.50
CA LYS A 569 -21.20 -3.67 14.20
C LYS A 569 -20.58 -4.75 13.31
N TRP A 570 -19.28 -5.05 13.49
CA TRP A 570 -18.57 -6.09 12.75
C TRP A 570 -18.77 -7.48 13.34
N MET A 571 -19.01 -7.56 14.65
CA MET A 571 -19.14 -8.85 15.34
C MET A 571 -20.52 -9.51 15.17
N ALA A 572 -21.61 -8.79 15.18
CA ALA A 572 -22.93 -9.37 14.97
C ALA A 572 -23.07 -10.16 13.64
N PRO A 573 -22.61 -9.62 12.47
CA PRO A 573 -22.56 -10.41 11.23
C PRO A 573 -21.51 -11.54 11.26
N ALA A 574 -20.41 -11.39 12.00
CA ALA A 574 -19.44 -12.47 12.21
C ALA A 574 -20.05 -13.65 12.99
N GLU A 575 -20.76 -13.39 14.08
CA GLU A 575 -21.50 -14.40 14.87
C GLU A 575 -22.58 -15.09 14.01
N PHE A 576 -23.27 -14.35 13.15
CA PHE A 576 -24.20 -14.95 12.18
C PHE A 576 -23.50 -15.96 11.26
N ILE A 577 -22.31 -15.63 10.73
CA ILE A 577 -21.54 -16.55 9.88
C ILE A 577 -21.09 -17.78 10.66
N VAL A 578 -20.64 -17.61 11.91
CA VAL A 578 -20.22 -18.72 12.80
C VAL A 578 -21.39 -19.67 13.02
N LYS A 579 -22.59 -19.14 13.37
CA LYS A 579 -23.81 -19.94 13.51
C LYS A 579 -24.19 -20.65 12.21
N GLN A 580 -24.03 -19.98 11.07
CA GLN A 580 -24.29 -20.59 9.77
C GLN A 580 -23.35 -21.77 9.49
N PHE A 581 -22.07 -21.69 9.87
CA PHE A 581 -21.15 -22.82 9.74
C PHE A 581 -21.51 -23.98 10.66
N ASP A 582 -21.98 -23.72 11.88
CA ASP A 582 -22.50 -24.75 12.78
C ASP A 582 -23.74 -25.46 12.17
N ASP A 583 -24.75 -24.69 11.71
CA ASP A 583 -25.92 -25.21 11.03
C ASP A 583 -25.56 -26.03 9.79
N TRP A 584 -24.57 -25.58 9.03
CA TRP A 584 -24.08 -26.24 7.82
C TRP A 584 -23.47 -27.60 8.13
N GLN A 585 -22.59 -27.65 9.16
CA GLN A 585 -21.97 -28.90 9.61
C GLN A 585 -23.00 -29.90 10.17
N ARG A 586 -23.99 -29.44 10.95
CA ARG A 586 -25.07 -30.27 11.46
C ARG A 586 -25.94 -30.82 10.34
N GLN A 587 -26.21 -30.03 9.30
CA GLN A 587 -27.12 -30.45 8.22
C GLN A 587 -26.44 -31.44 7.25
N TYR A 588 -25.16 -31.23 6.91
CA TYR A 588 -24.48 -31.98 5.85
C TYR A 588 -23.30 -32.82 6.36
N GLY A 589 -22.95 -32.75 7.62
CA GLY A 589 -21.76 -33.40 8.18
C GLY A 589 -20.43 -32.70 7.81
N ALA A 590 -20.46 -31.75 6.89
CA ALA A 590 -19.28 -31.03 6.39
C ALA A 590 -19.64 -29.69 5.73
N TRP A 591 -18.69 -28.82 5.51
CA TRP A 591 -18.86 -27.56 4.72
C TRP A 591 -18.75 -27.84 3.23
N VAL A 592 -19.74 -28.53 2.70
CA VAL A 592 -19.82 -28.89 1.28
C VAL A 592 -20.20 -27.68 0.42
N SER A 593 -19.70 -27.64 -0.79
CA SER A 593 -19.92 -26.54 -1.75
C SER A 593 -20.80 -27.01 -2.90
N PRO A 594 -21.68 -26.15 -3.46
CA PRO A 594 -22.41 -26.44 -4.67
C PRO A 594 -21.45 -26.69 -5.83
N TYR A 595 -21.68 -27.79 -6.57
CA TYR A 595 -20.92 -28.14 -7.78
C TYR A 595 -21.78 -28.10 -9.03
N THR A 596 -23.02 -28.59 -8.90
CA THR A 596 -24.12 -28.46 -9.85
C THR A 596 -25.38 -28.07 -9.11
N ASP A 597 -26.48 -27.86 -9.79
CA ASP A 597 -27.76 -27.49 -9.17
C ASP A 597 -28.26 -28.51 -8.11
N HIS A 598 -27.75 -29.74 -8.15
CA HIS A 598 -28.18 -30.83 -7.28
C HIS A 598 -27.02 -31.67 -6.72
N THR A 599 -25.78 -31.18 -6.83
CA THR A 599 -24.62 -31.91 -6.31
C THR A 599 -23.78 -31.01 -5.40
N LEU A 600 -23.50 -31.52 -4.21
CA LEU A 600 -22.63 -30.89 -3.21
C LEU A 600 -21.33 -31.68 -3.09
N VAL A 601 -20.19 -30.98 -2.97
CA VAL A 601 -18.87 -31.61 -2.88
C VAL A 601 -18.00 -30.95 -1.82
N ARG A 602 -17.08 -31.70 -1.26
CA ARG A 602 -15.97 -31.16 -0.46
C ARG A 602 -14.92 -30.55 -1.38
N VAL A 603 -14.49 -29.34 -1.03
CA VAL A 603 -13.39 -28.65 -1.70
C VAL A 603 -12.39 -28.23 -0.61
N PRO A 604 -11.29 -28.98 -0.41
CA PRO A 604 -10.39 -28.82 0.74
C PRO A 604 -9.94 -27.40 1.02
N PHE A 605 -9.47 -26.67 0.00
CA PHE A 605 -9.01 -25.31 0.24
C PHE A 605 -10.13 -24.34 0.66
N MET A 606 -11.38 -24.58 0.26
CA MET A 606 -12.53 -23.76 0.68
C MET A 606 -12.94 -24.07 2.11
N ILE A 607 -12.87 -25.36 2.52
CA ILE A 607 -13.04 -25.78 3.91
C ILE A 607 -11.95 -25.16 4.78
N ALA A 608 -10.71 -25.21 4.31
CA ALA A 608 -9.58 -24.63 5.02
C ALA A 608 -9.74 -23.12 5.25
N VAL A 609 -10.19 -22.35 4.24
CA VAL A 609 -10.47 -20.92 4.39
C VAL A 609 -11.49 -20.67 5.52
N ALA A 610 -12.58 -21.46 5.59
CA ALA A 610 -13.57 -21.34 6.65
C ALA A 610 -12.96 -21.66 8.03
N ALA A 611 -12.19 -22.76 8.15
CA ALA A 611 -11.53 -23.15 9.39
C ALA A 611 -10.53 -22.10 9.87
N ASN A 612 -9.73 -21.52 8.95
CA ASN A 612 -8.74 -20.48 9.25
C ASN A 612 -9.41 -19.19 9.73
N SER A 613 -10.53 -18.81 9.12
CA SER A 613 -11.30 -17.63 9.54
C SER A 613 -12.02 -17.83 10.86
N LEU A 614 -12.57 -19.04 11.11
CA LEU A 614 -13.12 -19.41 12.41
C LEU A 614 -12.06 -19.38 13.52
N MET A 615 -10.81 -19.77 13.22
CA MET A 615 -9.73 -19.68 14.21
C MET A 615 -9.42 -18.21 14.56
N ARG A 616 -9.48 -17.29 13.61
CA ARG A 616 -9.34 -15.84 13.87
C ARG A 616 -10.48 -15.32 14.76
N TYR A 617 -11.70 -15.76 14.50
CA TYR A 617 -12.86 -15.47 15.37
C TYR A 617 -12.66 -16.06 16.76
N TYR A 618 -12.28 -17.33 16.86
CA TYR A 618 -12.06 -18.04 18.14
C TYR A 618 -11.03 -17.32 19.03
N ARG A 619 -9.99 -16.74 18.45
CA ARG A 619 -8.99 -15.97 19.21
C ARG A 619 -9.53 -14.67 19.79
N VAL A 620 -10.63 -14.14 19.27
CA VAL A 620 -11.32 -12.92 19.76
C VAL A 620 -12.50 -13.27 20.66
N ARG A 621 -13.21 -14.35 20.34
CA ARG A 621 -14.36 -14.90 21.07
C ARG A 621 -14.14 -16.41 21.29
N PRO A 622 -13.47 -16.81 22.39
CA PRO A 622 -13.09 -18.20 22.62
C PRO A 622 -14.29 -19.06 23.08
N GLU A 623 -15.08 -19.51 22.13
CA GLU A 623 -16.24 -20.39 22.37
C GLU A 623 -15.86 -21.85 22.08
N PRO A 624 -16.05 -22.81 23.04
CA PRO A 624 -15.65 -24.21 22.84
C PRO A 624 -16.26 -24.85 21.59
N CYS A 625 -17.53 -24.55 21.27
CA CYS A 625 -18.19 -25.09 20.08
C CYS A 625 -17.48 -24.69 18.77
N VAL A 626 -16.86 -23.50 18.70
CA VAL A 626 -16.09 -23.06 17.52
C VAL A 626 -14.82 -23.91 17.38
N ALA A 627 -14.12 -24.18 18.49
CA ALA A 627 -12.95 -25.03 18.50
C ALA A 627 -13.28 -26.46 18.04
N GLU A 628 -14.36 -27.03 18.56
CA GLU A 628 -14.88 -28.37 18.18
C GLU A 628 -15.22 -28.42 16.67
N MET A 629 -15.88 -27.37 16.16
CA MET A 629 -16.27 -27.24 14.76
C MET A 629 -15.06 -27.21 13.83
N ILE A 630 -14.00 -26.45 14.17
CA ILE A 630 -12.75 -26.38 13.39
C ILE A 630 -12.10 -27.78 13.32
N VAL A 631 -11.93 -28.45 14.46
CA VAL A 631 -11.28 -29.77 14.53
C VAL A 631 -12.09 -30.81 13.76
N ALA A 632 -13.42 -30.81 13.91
CA ALA A 632 -14.29 -31.75 13.20
C ALA A 632 -14.23 -31.56 11.68
N ALA A 633 -14.25 -30.31 11.18
CA ALA A 633 -14.19 -30.03 9.75
C ALA A 633 -12.82 -30.41 9.14
N VAL A 634 -11.73 -30.22 9.88
CA VAL A 634 -10.39 -30.61 9.42
C VAL A 634 -10.24 -32.12 9.39
N ARG A 635 -10.79 -32.85 10.37
CA ARG A 635 -10.80 -34.32 10.37
C ARG A 635 -11.63 -34.89 9.22
N ASP A 636 -12.83 -34.36 8.98
CA ASP A 636 -13.65 -34.73 7.82
C ASP A 636 -12.91 -34.49 6.49
N MET A 637 -12.20 -33.35 6.37
CA MET A 637 -11.39 -33.06 5.20
C MET A 637 -10.25 -34.09 4.99
N ILE A 638 -9.59 -34.51 6.06
CA ILE A 638 -8.54 -35.56 5.99
C ILE A 638 -9.16 -36.90 5.58
N GLU A 639 -10.25 -37.32 6.24
CA GLU A 639 -10.90 -38.61 5.99
C GLU A 639 -11.36 -38.77 4.54
N HIS A 640 -11.92 -37.71 3.94
CA HIS A 640 -12.55 -37.80 2.63
C HIS A 640 -11.71 -37.26 1.48
N CYS A 641 -10.70 -36.43 1.74
CA CYS A 641 -9.97 -35.74 0.68
C CYS A 641 -8.47 -35.97 0.68
N LEU A 642 -7.89 -36.64 1.68
CA LEU A 642 -6.48 -37.01 1.67
C LEU A 642 -6.29 -38.27 0.81
N MET A 643 -5.40 -38.21 -0.17
CA MET A 643 -5.07 -39.32 -1.05
C MET A 643 -3.99 -40.22 -0.44
N SER A 644 -3.88 -41.44 -0.93
CA SER A 644 -2.87 -42.41 -0.51
C SER A 644 -1.42 -41.95 -0.73
N ASP A 645 -1.18 -40.96 -1.60
CA ASP A 645 0.13 -40.36 -1.83
C ASP A 645 0.41 -39.15 -0.90
N GLY A 646 -0.46 -38.88 0.09
CA GLY A 646 -0.31 -37.81 1.07
C GLY A 646 -0.65 -36.41 0.56
N ARG A 647 -1.27 -36.28 -0.61
CA ARG A 647 -1.77 -34.99 -1.14
C ARG A 647 -3.29 -34.90 -0.96
N PHE A 648 -3.82 -33.68 -0.95
CA PHE A 648 -5.26 -33.46 -0.95
C PHE A 648 -5.81 -33.37 -2.38
N TYR A 649 -7.06 -33.84 -2.57
CA TYR A 649 -7.80 -33.56 -3.79
C TYR A 649 -8.03 -32.05 -3.94
N TYR A 650 -8.13 -31.57 -5.18
CA TYR A 650 -8.68 -30.25 -5.40
C TYR A 650 -10.16 -30.17 -5.01
N LYS A 651 -10.93 -31.20 -5.35
CA LYS A 651 -12.31 -31.45 -4.95
C LYS A 651 -12.63 -32.94 -4.94
N GLU A 652 -13.56 -33.33 -4.10
CA GLU A 652 -13.95 -34.73 -3.84
C GLU A 652 -14.42 -35.51 -5.08
N LEU A 653 -15.24 -34.88 -5.92
CA LEU A 653 -15.75 -35.54 -7.12
C LEU A 653 -14.68 -35.73 -8.18
N PRO A 654 -14.81 -36.82 -8.99
CA PRO A 654 -13.91 -37.09 -10.08
C PRO A 654 -13.79 -35.89 -11.03
N SER A 655 -12.57 -35.39 -11.17
CA SER A 655 -12.19 -34.48 -12.23
C SER A 655 -10.83 -34.87 -12.77
N LEU A 656 -10.47 -34.44 -13.99
CA LEU A 656 -9.15 -34.67 -14.56
C LEU A 656 -8.04 -34.01 -13.74
N GLN A 657 -8.37 -32.95 -13.01
CA GLN A 657 -7.45 -32.23 -12.11
C GLN A 657 -7.74 -32.56 -10.63
N ARG A 658 -7.59 -33.81 -10.27
CA ARG A 658 -7.86 -34.26 -8.89
C ARG A 658 -6.85 -33.79 -7.88
N ARG A 659 -5.60 -33.61 -8.28
CA ARG A 659 -4.49 -33.32 -7.38
C ARG A 659 -4.31 -31.82 -7.23
N GLY A 660 -4.44 -31.32 -6.01
CA GLY A 660 -4.12 -29.95 -5.65
C GLY A 660 -3.19 -29.96 -4.44
N ALA A 661 -2.06 -29.29 -4.54
CA ALA A 661 -1.19 -29.05 -3.40
C ALA A 661 -1.63 -27.82 -2.59
N GLY A 662 -2.93 -27.57 -2.44
CA GLY A 662 -3.44 -26.33 -1.83
C GLY A 662 -2.79 -25.97 -0.51
N ALA A 663 -1.83 -25.04 -0.51
CA ALA A 663 -1.12 -24.60 0.70
C ALA A 663 -2.07 -24.15 1.82
N LEU A 664 -3.24 -23.63 1.47
CA LEU A 664 -4.25 -23.17 2.45
C LEU A 664 -4.71 -24.26 3.45
N VAL A 665 -4.66 -25.55 3.06
CA VAL A 665 -4.99 -26.64 3.97
C VAL A 665 -3.99 -26.76 5.12
N LEU A 666 -2.75 -26.33 4.92
CA LEU A 666 -1.69 -26.40 5.94
C LEU A 666 -2.00 -25.52 7.14
N GLU A 667 -2.52 -24.30 6.93
CA GLU A 667 -2.95 -23.42 8.01
C GLU A 667 -4.09 -24.06 8.82
N ALA A 668 -5.07 -24.70 8.15
CA ALA A 668 -6.18 -25.36 8.83
C ALA A 668 -5.73 -26.55 9.68
N LEU A 669 -4.79 -27.37 9.17
CA LEU A 669 -4.17 -28.46 9.92
C LEU A 669 -3.43 -27.94 11.16
N ALA A 670 -2.66 -26.86 11.03
CA ALA A 670 -1.94 -26.24 12.14
C ALA A 670 -2.90 -25.67 13.19
N ASN A 671 -3.99 -25.02 12.78
CA ASN A 671 -5.01 -24.48 13.67
C ASN A 671 -5.74 -25.59 14.43
N ALA A 672 -6.10 -26.69 13.77
CA ALA A 672 -6.72 -27.84 14.42
C ALA A 672 -5.75 -28.54 15.40
N TYR A 673 -4.46 -28.62 15.07
CA TYR A 673 -3.41 -29.08 15.98
C TYR A 673 -3.26 -28.17 17.20
N GLU A 674 -3.25 -26.85 17.03
CA GLU A 674 -3.17 -25.87 18.12
C GLU A 674 -4.31 -26.06 19.14
N ILE A 675 -5.50 -26.41 18.66
CA ILE A 675 -6.68 -26.66 19.52
C ILE A 675 -6.60 -28.04 20.20
N SER A 676 -6.26 -29.10 19.46
CA SER A 676 -6.44 -30.49 19.91
C SER A 676 -5.17 -31.14 20.47
N GLY A 677 -3.98 -30.63 20.12
CA GLY A 677 -2.69 -31.30 20.39
C GLY A 677 -2.45 -32.58 19.57
N ASP A 678 -3.31 -32.92 18.61
CA ASP A 678 -3.24 -34.14 17.81
C ASP A 678 -2.19 -34.04 16.70
N VAL A 679 -1.00 -34.59 16.91
CA VAL A 679 0.13 -34.56 15.98
C VAL A 679 -0.19 -35.19 14.62
N SER A 680 -1.11 -36.16 14.55
CA SER A 680 -1.50 -36.80 13.31
C SER A 680 -2.06 -35.82 12.27
N LEU A 681 -2.62 -34.69 12.71
CA LEU A 681 -3.10 -33.61 11.85
C LEU A 681 -1.93 -32.94 11.11
N LEU A 682 -0.78 -32.79 11.75
CA LEU A 682 0.43 -32.25 11.13
C LEU A 682 1.06 -33.27 10.17
N GLU A 683 1.11 -34.55 10.57
CA GLU A 683 1.63 -35.63 9.72
C GLU A 683 0.86 -35.72 8.39
N ALA A 684 -0.47 -35.53 8.41
CA ALA A 684 -1.30 -35.50 7.20
C ALA A 684 -0.93 -34.36 6.23
N GLY A 685 -0.35 -33.28 6.73
CA GLY A 685 0.08 -32.13 5.92
C GLY A 685 1.49 -32.20 5.37
N MET A 686 2.36 -33.10 5.87
CA MET A 686 3.80 -33.08 5.55
C MET A 686 4.10 -33.21 4.06
N THR A 687 3.41 -34.08 3.33
CA THR A 687 3.61 -34.23 1.87
C THR A 687 3.23 -32.94 1.13
N THR A 688 2.10 -32.33 1.48
CA THR A 688 1.68 -31.03 0.89
C THR A 688 2.69 -29.92 1.21
N PHE A 689 3.21 -29.88 2.43
CA PHE A 689 4.23 -28.92 2.85
C PHE A 689 5.52 -29.07 2.03
N GLU A 690 6.06 -30.30 1.91
CA GLU A 690 7.26 -30.56 1.15
C GLU A 690 7.11 -30.24 -0.36
N ILE A 691 5.95 -30.53 -0.93
CA ILE A 691 5.67 -30.18 -2.34
C ILE A 691 5.64 -28.67 -2.51
N THR A 692 4.95 -27.95 -1.63
CA THR A 692 4.85 -26.47 -1.68
C THR A 692 6.23 -25.79 -1.57
N LEU A 693 7.14 -26.40 -0.80
CA LEU A 693 8.52 -25.92 -0.71
C LEU A 693 9.35 -26.22 -1.97
N ARG A 694 9.07 -27.31 -2.69
CA ARG A 694 9.86 -27.75 -3.87
C ARG A 694 9.32 -27.18 -5.18
N GLU A 695 8.03 -26.97 -5.29
CA GLU A 695 7.42 -26.49 -6.52
C GLU A 695 7.99 -25.11 -6.90
N ARG A 696 8.71 -25.08 -8.04
CA ARG A 696 8.76 -23.84 -8.82
C ARG A 696 7.34 -23.63 -9.31
N SER A 697 6.73 -22.52 -8.92
CA SER A 697 5.39 -22.19 -9.38
C SER A 697 5.31 -22.32 -10.91
N SER A 698 4.65 -23.37 -11.37
CA SER A 698 4.28 -23.55 -12.77
C SER A 698 3.27 -22.47 -13.11
N GLY A 699 3.54 -21.59 -14.07
CA GLY A 699 2.64 -20.54 -14.51
C GLY A 699 3.11 -19.12 -14.21
N GLY A 700 4.43 -18.89 -14.09
CA GLY A 700 5.02 -17.58 -14.10
C GLY A 700 5.41 -17.11 -15.50
N TYR A 701 5.50 -15.82 -15.70
CA TYR A 701 6.16 -15.26 -16.86
C TYR A 701 7.67 -15.36 -16.69
N HIS A 702 8.37 -15.67 -17.77
CA HIS A 702 9.83 -15.81 -17.77
C HIS A 702 10.42 -15.17 -19.03
N GLY A 703 11.64 -14.69 -18.93
CA GLY A 703 12.37 -14.09 -20.05
C GLY A 703 12.67 -12.61 -19.87
N SER A 704 12.72 -11.87 -20.97
CA SER A 704 12.98 -10.44 -20.97
C SER A 704 11.71 -9.63 -20.67
N LYS A 705 11.88 -8.39 -20.23
CA LYS A 705 10.79 -7.43 -20.16
C LYS A 705 10.04 -7.35 -21.49
N PHE A 706 8.72 -7.16 -21.41
CA PHE A 706 7.91 -6.98 -22.61
C PHE A 706 6.79 -5.96 -22.36
N ARG A 707 6.32 -5.32 -23.44
CA ARG A 707 5.17 -4.43 -23.40
C ARG A 707 3.87 -5.22 -23.53
N ALA A 708 2.88 -4.87 -22.72
CA ALA A 708 1.52 -5.39 -22.80
C ALA A 708 0.54 -4.22 -22.64
N GLY A 709 0.03 -3.71 -23.76
CA GLY A 709 -0.80 -2.51 -23.77
C GLY A 709 -0.02 -1.29 -23.24
N ASP A 710 -0.56 -0.65 -22.22
CA ASP A 710 0.03 0.49 -21.49
C ASP A 710 0.95 0.06 -20.34
N ALA A 711 1.15 -1.25 -20.13
CA ALA A 711 2.06 -1.80 -19.14
C ALA A 711 3.40 -2.27 -19.73
N VAL A 712 4.43 -2.29 -18.90
CA VAL A 712 5.64 -3.09 -19.12
C VAL A 712 5.70 -4.16 -18.04
N ILE A 713 5.88 -5.41 -18.45
CA ILE A 713 5.92 -6.58 -17.56
C ILE A 713 7.36 -7.02 -17.35
N TRP A 714 7.74 -7.19 -16.07
CA TRP A 714 8.97 -7.86 -15.68
C TRP A 714 8.66 -9.30 -15.27
N PRO A 715 9.01 -10.29 -16.13
CA PRO A 715 8.60 -11.68 -15.95
C PRO A 715 9.61 -12.44 -15.06
N ASN A 716 9.60 -12.17 -13.76
CA ASN A 716 10.55 -12.79 -12.83
C ASN A 716 9.90 -13.87 -11.93
N GLY A 717 8.90 -14.58 -12.44
CA GLY A 717 8.27 -15.66 -11.68
C GLY A 717 6.75 -15.63 -11.70
N PRO A 718 6.09 -16.19 -10.67
CA PRO A 718 4.63 -16.19 -10.57
C PRO A 718 4.05 -14.82 -10.33
N GLY A 719 2.73 -14.69 -10.49
CA GLY A 719 1.99 -13.51 -10.06
C GLY A 719 2.12 -13.28 -8.54
N PRO A 720 1.90 -12.04 -8.05
CA PRO A 720 2.05 -11.67 -6.64
C PRO A 720 1.27 -12.55 -5.66
N LYS A 721 0.09 -13.03 -6.05
CA LYS A 721 -0.76 -13.90 -5.22
C LYS A 721 -0.07 -15.19 -4.78
N ALA A 722 0.92 -15.70 -5.53
CA ALA A 722 1.59 -16.95 -5.18
C ALA A 722 2.36 -16.82 -3.85
N PHE A 723 3.00 -15.68 -3.60
CA PHE A 723 3.62 -15.41 -2.32
C PHE A 723 2.56 -15.20 -1.23
N ALA A 724 1.57 -14.36 -1.45
CA ALA A 724 0.54 -14.03 -0.46
C ALA A 724 -0.21 -15.27 0.03
N ALA A 725 -0.72 -16.10 -0.90
CA ALA A 725 -1.43 -17.33 -0.59
C ALA A 725 -0.56 -18.40 0.11
N SER A 726 0.71 -18.50 -0.31
CA SER A 726 1.63 -19.49 0.26
C SER A 726 2.13 -19.08 1.65
N PHE A 727 2.51 -17.82 1.83
CA PHE A 727 3.09 -17.35 3.09
C PHE A 727 2.12 -17.52 4.26
N GLY A 728 0.87 -17.02 4.11
CA GLY A 728 -0.15 -17.09 5.15
C GLY A 728 -0.47 -18.52 5.60
N ALA A 729 -0.39 -19.49 4.69
CA ALA A 729 -0.67 -20.89 4.96
C ALA A 729 0.56 -21.69 5.46
N LEU A 730 1.75 -21.39 4.95
CA LEU A 730 2.98 -22.08 5.32
C LEU A 730 3.45 -21.72 6.73
N MET A 731 3.36 -20.48 7.15
CA MET A 731 3.92 -20.03 8.43
C MET A 731 3.32 -20.71 9.66
N PRO A 732 1.99 -20.79 9.83
CA PRO A 732 1.39 -21.50 10.96
C PRO A 732 1.78 -22.97 11.00
N PHE A 733 1.78 -23.64 9.85
CA PHE A 733 2.17 -25.04 9.73
C PHE A 733 3.65 -25.25 10.01
N TYR A 734 4.52 -24.43 9.42
CA TYR A 734 5.97 -24.48 9.67
C TYR A 734 6.30 -24.31 11.16
N ARG A 735 5.67 -23.33 11.82
CA ARG A 735 5.80 -23.15 13.27
C ARG A 735 5.37 -24.42 14.04
N ALA A 736 4.22 -24.98 13.67
CA ALA A 736 3.66 -26.17 14.35
C ALA A 736 4.54 -27.40 14.19
N VAL A 737 5.01 -27.72 12.97
CA VAL A 737 5.86 -28.89 12.73
C VAL A 737 7.24 -28.79 13.39
N VAL A 738 7.82 -27.59 13.46
CA VAL A 738 9.07 -27.37 14.21
C VAL A 738 8.83 -27.51 15.71
N GLY A 739 7.74 -26.95 16.24
CA GLY A 739 7.36 -27.07 17.65
C GLY A 739 7.05 -28.50 18.08
N ALA A 740 6.48 -29.31 17.18
CA ALA A 740 6.20 -30.74 17.38
C ALA A 740 7.42 -31.67 17.14
N GLY A 741 8.55 -31.13 16.70
CA GLY A 741 9.75 -31.92 16.39
C GLY A 741 9.63 -32.80 15.13
N LEU A 742 8.74 -32.46 14.20
CA LEU A 742 8.55 -33.16 12.93
C LEU A 742 9.46 -32.62 11.81
N LEU A 743 10.13 -31.50 12.04
CA LEU A 743 11.02 -30.84 11.10
C LEU A 743 12.26 -30.32 11.83
N ASP A 744 13.44 -30.81 11.41
CA ASP A 744 14.77 -30.45 11.95
C ASP A 744 15.47 -29.38 11.07
#